data_93c7ebb2ef3f34e22f44a91515501a7c
#
_entry.id   93c7ebb2ef3f34e22f44a91515501a7c
#
_cell.length_a   1.000
_cell.length_b   1.000
_cell.length_c   1.000
_cell.angle_alpha   90.00
_cell.angle_beta   90.00
_cell.angle_gamma   90.00
#
_symmetry.space_group_name_H-M   'P 1'
#
loop_
_entity.id
_entity.type
_entity.pdbx_description
1 polymer ?
#
loop_
_entity_poly.entity_id
_entity_poly.type
_entity_poly.pdbx_seq_one_letter_code
_entity_poly.pdbx_strand_id
1 'polypeptide(L)'
;MTFYTTYKGGRPIRLPWETRQFAYDSLNHKYGLQTRQNPYVSIDYVDEEAYEKLSDIDKYDIAIRAIASKAPIRICENEKISGAATLGGAISHVVPATRKGKVVFGSISHLTIDYETVLKTGLIGLRKEIVAALKNHDGNREKRFLYSAITNIDSMVLWHRRYLEELKIRPEYRQNYNNLLKVPLVPAENFYQAVQSIWFVFAFTRLCGNWPGIGRIDLLLGEYLQKDLDKGVITLDEARDILAHFFIKGCEWICGGDYGSGDAQHYQNIVLSGVDNRGNDVTNQVTYLVLDIIEELGISDFPVTVRIGANSSDKLLKRVSEVIRHGGGVVAVYNEDLVIKALTEYGYKLEEARNYANDGCWEVQIPGKTFFIYAPFDSLALLQRQVLCNYENPPEFSSFEELYAAFSQALKSQVEAIGQIGRNRFVTLEDGSLDHRHETPCTVVSLFERGCIEKGRSYFEGGPDYEVLSPHIGGLPDTVNSLYAINKLVFCEKKVTFSQFMNILKNNWEGHEDLRQYVSQKYTYYGNDSDEVDKLACRILEDFSTYCKLQDGRCPVMFPPGVSTFGRQIEWSHNRGATAFGRPGGAVLSGNMNPTPGTDLKGVTAIIKSYCKADLSKMITGAALDIRLMPSDVDGDKGLETLTALIQGFVSLGGFFMQMDIADRHVLEDAREHPENYQTLSVRVSGWNARFVTLNKEWQDMLIQETKGE
;
A
#
# COMPACT_ATOMS: atom_id res chain seq x y z
N MET A 1 14.15 17.65 -20.86
CA MET A 1 13.59 16.70 -19.88
C MET A 1 14.03 17.11 -18.49
N THR A 2 13.13 17.59 -17.69
CA THR A 2 13.38 17.96 -16.30
C THR A 2 12.42 17.17 -15.42
N PHE A 3 12.97 16.40 -14.50
CA PHE A 3 12.19 15.73 -13.45
C PHE A 3 12.17 16.66 -12.24
N TYR A 4 10.99 17.00 -11.77
CA TYR A 4 10.82 17.95 -10.67
C TYR A 4 11.55 17.47 -9.40
N THR A 5 12.11 18.41 -8.65
CA THR A 5 12.69 18.19 -7.32
C THR A 5 12.59 19.46 -6.49
N THR A 6 12.36 19.30 -5.19
CA THR A 6 12.42 20.40 -4.22
C THR A 6 13.85 20.78 -3.87
N TYR A 7 14.82 19.91 -4.13
CA TYR A 7 16.22 20.13 -3.79
C TYR A 7 16.92 21.06 -4.79
N LYS A 8 17.48 22.16 -4.33
CA LYS A 8 18.16 23.19 -5.16
C LYS A 8 19.33 22.65 -5.96
N GLY A 9 20.00 21.59 -5.49
CA GLY A 9 21.10 20.92 -6.20
C GLY A 9 20.69 20.16 -7.45
N GLY A 10 19.40 20.00 -7.69
CA GLY A 10 18.86 19.22 -8.82
C GLY A 10 19.03 17.72 -8.62
N ARG A 11 18.46 16.93 -9.53
CA ARG A 11 18.61 15.47 -9.56
C ARG A 11 19.88 15.07 -10.30
N PRO A 12 20.64 14.07 -9.82
CA PRO A 12 21.81 13.56 -10.54
C PRO A 12 21.40 12.87 -11.84
N ILE A 13 22.32 12.82 -12.80
CA ILE A 13 22.14 12.17 -14.10
C ILE A 13 23.12 11.00 -14.20
N ARG A 14 22.58 9.77 -14.28
CA ARG A 14 23.33 8.49 -14.38
C ARG A 14 22.87 7.63 -15.55
N LEU A 15 21.59 7.78 -15.93
CA LEU A 15 20.96 6.96 -16.97
C LEU A 15 21.24 7.51 -18.39
N PRO A 16 21.25 6.64 -19.41
CA PRO A 16 21.31 7.07 -20.81
C PRO A 16 20.18 8.02 -21.18
N TRP A 17 20.42 8.85 -22.17
CA TRP A 17 19.44 9.85 -22.63
C TRP A 17 18.14 9.17 -23.12
N GLU A 18 18.24 8.06 -23.83
CA GLU A 18 17.12 7.28 -24.37
C GLU A 18 16.23 6.76 -23.27
N THR A 19 16.81 6.24 -22.18
CA THR A 19 16.08 5.75 -21.01
C THR A 19 15.39 6.89 -20.25
N ARG A 20 16.07 8.03 -20.12
CA ARG A 20 15.46 9.23 -19.53
C ARG A 20 14.30 9.77 -20.39
N GLN A 21 14.44 9.74 -21.73
CA GLN A 21 13.37 10.12 -22.64
C GLN A 21 12.17 9.17 -22.50
N PHE A 22 12.42 7.85 -22.43
CA PHE A 22 11.37 6.87 -22.23
C PHE A 22 10.63 7.11 -20.88
N ALA A 23 11.36 7.41 -19.79
CA ALA A 23 10.76 7.77 -18.52
C ALA A 23 9.90 9.03 -18.61
N TYR A 24 10.42 10.10 -19.24
CA TYR A 24 9.69 11.36 -19.42
C TYR A 24 8.41 11.18 -20.23
N ASP A 25 8.50 10.44 -21.34
CA ASP A 25 7.36 10.14 -22.21
C ASP A 25 6.29 9.30 -21.48
N SER A 26 6.72 8.32 -20.67
CA SER A 26 5.82 7.49 -19.87
C SER A 26 5.10 8.27 -18.78
N LEU A 27 5.82 9.11 -18.04
CA LEU A 27 5.25 10.00 -17.03
C LEU A 27 4.29 11.06 -17.62
N ASN A 28 4.48 11.42 -18.88
CA ASN A 28 3.57 12.32 -19.61
C ASN A 28 2.47 11.55 -20.39
N HIS A 29 2.19 10.30 -20.03
CA HIS A 29 1.11 9.47 -20.58
C HIS A 29 1.20 9.18 -22.08
N LYS A 30 2.34 9.33 -22.72
CA LYS A 30 2.49 9.09 -24.16
C LYS A 30 2.00 7.71 -24.57
N TYR A 31 2.28 6.70 -23.78
CA TYR A 31 1.93 5.30 -24.07
C TYR A 31 0.54 4.90 -23.58
N GLY A 32 0.10 5.42 -22.45
CA GLY A 32 -1.24 5.17 -21.89
C GLY A 32 -2.37 5.80 -22.71
N LEU A 33 -2.17 7.00 -23.24
CA LEU A 33 -3.18 7.71 -24.02
C LEU A 33 -3.52 7.03 -25.36
N GLN A 34 -2.58 6.28 -25.94
CA GLN A 34 -2.76 5.62 -27.24
C GLN A 34 -3.74 4.45 -27.20
N THR A 35 -4.09 3.95 -26.02
CA THR A 35 -4.81 2.67 -25.82
C THR A 35 -6.14 2.82 -25.08
N ARG A 36 -6.60 4.06 -24.84
CA ARG A 36 -7.83 4.36 -24.06
C ARG A 36 -9.15 3.84 -24.64
N GLN A 37 -9.18 3.28 -25.85
CA GLN A 37 -10.45 3.08 -26.57
C GLN A 37 -11.34 1.96 -26.01
N ASN A 38 -10.79 0.94 -25.36
CA ASN A 38 -11.60 -0.08 -24.69
C ASN A 38 -10.76 -0.84 -23.65
N PRO A 39 -10.86 -0.48 -22.36
CA PRO A 39 -10.11 -1.14 -21.30
C PRO A 39 -10.66 -2.52 -20.92
N TYR A 40 -11.65 -3.03 -21.63
CA TYR A 40 -12.29 -4.32 -21.34
C TYR A 40 -12.27 -5.27 -22.53
N VAL A 41 -12.22 -6.57 -22.24
CA VAL A 41 -12.40 -7.64 -23.23
C VAL A 41 -13.81 -8.20 -23.08
N SER A 42 -14.61 -8.21 -24.18
CA SER A 42 -15.91 -8.87 -24.18
C SER A 42 -15.78 -10.37 -24.32
N ILE A 43 -16.57 -11.11 -23.52
CA ILE A 43 -16.77 -12.56 -23.60
C ILE A 43 -18.15 -12.95 -24.14
N ASP A 44 -18.84 -12.03 -24.83
CA ASP A 44 -20.19 -12.25 -25.38
C ASP A 44 -20.24 -13.32 -26.49
N TYR A 45 -19.06 -13.76 -26.97
CA TYR A 45 -18.95 -14.84 -27.94
C TYR A 45 -19.28 -16.22 -27.36
N VAL A 46 -19.37 -16.36 -26.04
CA VAL A 46 -19.78 -17.61 -25.38
C VAL A 46 -21.29 -17.70 -25.40
N ASP A 47 -21.83 -18.82 -25.81
CA ASP A 47 -23.28 -19.07 -25.82
C ASP A 47 -23.89 -18.85 -24.44
N GLU A 48 -25.07 -18.24 -24.39
CA GLU A 48 -25.68 -17.82 -23.12
C GLU A 48 -26.09 -19.01 -22.25
N GLU A 49 -26.76 -20.01 -22.85
CA GLU A 49 -27.22 -21.18 -22.12
C GLU A 49 -26.06 -22.03 -21.61
N ALA A 50 -24.99 -22.13 -22.39
CA ALA A 50 -23.76 -22.77 -21.98
C ALA A 50 -23.08 -22.02 -20.83
N TYR A 51 -22.98 -20.67 -20.92
CA TYR A 51 -22.34 -19.84 -19.90
C TYR A 51 -23.06 -19.92 -18.55
N GLU A 52 -24.38 -19.86 -18.53
CA GLU A 52 -25.16 -19.91 -17.28
C GLU A 52 -25.02 -21.24 -16.52
N LYS A 53 -24.69 -22.31 -17.22
CA LYS A 53 -24.45 -23.65 -16.62
C LYS A 53 -23.05 -23.81 -16.03
N LEU A 54 -22.13 -22.89 -16.31
CA LEU A 54 -20.76 -22.94 -15.81
C LEU A 54 -20.65 -22.54 -14.34
N SER A 55 -19.69 -23.15 -13.65
CA SER A 55 -19.28 -22.66 -12.32
C SER A 55 -18.59 -21.28 -12.43
N ASP A 56 -18.51 -20.54 -11.33
CA ASP A 56 -17.83 -19.23 -11.32
C ASP A 56 -16.35 -19.35 -11.65
N ILE A 57 -15.70 -20.45 -11.27
CA ILE A 57 -14.30 -20.73 -11.63
C ILE A 57 -14.15 -20.93 -13.15
N ASP A 58 -15.04 -21.68 -13.80
CA ASP A 58 -15.01 -21.87 -15.25
C ASP A 58 -15.27 -20.56 -16.00
N LYS A 59 -16.21 -19.73 -15.50
CA LYS A 59 -16.48 -18.38 -16.03
C LYS A 59 -15.26 -17.47 -15.89
N TYR A 60 -14.55 -17.55 -14.76
CA TYR A 60 -13.31 -16.82 -14.54
C TYR A 60 -12.23 -17.26 -15.53
N ASP A 61 -12.02 -18.55 -15.72
CA ASP A 61 -11.03 -19.09 -16.67
C ASP A 61 -11.29 -18.61 -18.11
N ILE A 62 -12.57 -18.53 -18.52
CA ILE A 62 -12.95 -17.94 -19.80
C ILE A 62 -12.55 -16.48 -19.90
N ALA A 63 -12.77 -15.69 -18.84
CA ALA A 63 -12.41 -14.28 -18.80
C ALA A 63 -10.89 -14.10 -18.91
N ILE A 64 -10.10 -14.84 -18.13
CA ILE A 64 -8.63 -14.77 -18.17
C ILE A 64 -8.09 -15.22 -19.53
N ARG A 65 -8.64 -16.30 -20.09
CA ARG A 65 -8.26 -16.78 -21.43
C ARG A 65 -8.57 -15.76 -22.52
N ALA A 66 -9.71 -15.08 -22.42
CA ALA A 66 -10.08 -14.01 -23.35
C ALA A 66 -9.10 -12.83 -23.26
N ILE A 67 -8.74 -12.41 -22.05
CA ILE A 67 -7.73 -11.36 -21.84
C ILE A 67 -6.40 -11.78 -22.46
N ALA A 68 -5.89 -12.95 -22.13
CA ALA A 68 -4.62 -13.45 -22.64
C ALA A 68 -4.58 -13.55 -24.19
N SER A 69 -5.72 -13.86 -24.82
CA SER A 69 -5.81 -14.01 -26.28
C SER A 69 -6.08 -12.72 -27.04
N LYS A 70 -6.74 -11.73 -26.43
CA LYS A 70 -7.22 -10.52 -27.12
C LYS A 70 -6.51 -9.24 -26.67
N ALA A 71 -5.84 -9.22 -25.51
CA ALA A 71 -5.13 -8.04 -25.05
C ALA A 71 -4.11 -7.56 -26.11
N PRO A 72 -4.01 -6.25 -26.36
CA PRO A 72 -3.04 -5.72 -27.31
C PRO A 72 -1.61 -6.03 -26.85
N ILE A 73 -0.76 -6.42 -27.79
CA ILE A 73 0.68 -6.56 -27.54
C ILE A 73 1.31 -5.19 -27.77
N ARG A 74 1.78 -4.56 -26.69
CA ARG A 74 2.42 -3.25 -26.74
C ARG A 74 3.91 -3.40 -26.54
N ILE A 75 4.69 -2.87 -27.48
CA ILE A 75 6.13 -2.77 -27.41
C ILE A 75 6.45 -1.27 -27.54
N CYS A 76 6.98 -0.68 -26.47
CA CYS A 76 7.33 0.73 -26.44
C CYS A 76 8.69 0.97 -27.10
N GLU A 77 8.85 2.15 -27.71
CA GLU A 77 10.11 2.54 -28.32
C GLU A 77 11.26 2.49 -27.29
N ASN A 78 12.34 1.80 -27.66
CA ASN A 78 13.54 1.62 -26.83
C ASN A 78 13.35 0.82 -25.53
N GLU A 79 12.21 0.14 -25.32
CA GLU A 79 12.03 -0.66 -24.11
C GLU A 79 13.03 -1.83 -24.02
N LYS A 80 13.60 -2.06 -22.83
CA LYS A 80 14.46 -3.22 -22.56
C LYS A 80 13.70 -4.36 -21.90
N ILE A 81 12.57 -4.07 -21.27
CA ILE A 81 11.71 -5.04 -20.57
C ILE A 81 10.38 -5.13 -21.30
N SER A 82 9.97 -6.34 -21.69
CA SER A 82 8.75 -6.57 -22.46
C SER A 82 7.59 -7.07 -21.60
N GLY A 83 6.39 -6.66 -21.95
CA GLY A 83 5.15 -7.01 -21.26
C GLY A 83 4.38 -5.75 -20.84
N ALA A 84 3.10 -5.65 -21.21
CA ALA A 84 2.23 -4.55 -20.83
C ALA A 84 1.22 -4.99 -19.76
N ALA A 85 1.12 -4.25 -18.68
CA ALA A 85 0.36 -4.65 -17.50
C ALA A 85 -1.11 -4.23 -17.51
N THR A 86 -1.59 -3.59 -18.58
CA THR A 86 -3.00 -3.21 -18.74
C THR A 86 -3.47 -3.37 -20.18
N LEU A 87 -4.80 -3.40 -20.37
CA LEU A 87 -5.41 -3.37 -21.71
C LEU A 87 -5.27 -2.03 -22.40
N GLY A 88 -5.14 -0.96 -21.64
CA GLY A 88 -5.05 0.39 -22.17
C GLY A 88 -5.12 1.50 -21.14
N GLY A 89 -5.76 1.24 -20.02
CA GLY A 89 -5.84 2.13 -18.87
C GLY A 89 -5.78 1.32 -17.59
N ALA A 90 -5.43 1.95 -16.47
CA ALA A 90 -5.54 1.33 -15.18
C ALA A 90 -7.02 1.13 -14.83
N ILE A 91 -7.41 -0.10 -14.48
CA ILE A 91 -8.75 -0.44 -14.03
C ILE A 91 -8.64 -0.84 -12.57
N SER A 92 -9.53 -0.29 -11.76
CA SER A 92 -9.53 -0.54 -10.33
C SER A 92 -10.36 -1.77 -9.97
N HIS A 93 -9.73 -2.69 -9.24
CA HIS A 93 -10.38 -3.78 -8.51
C HIS A 93 -11.37 -4.65 -9.29
N VAL A 94 -11.18 -4.77 -10.61
CA VAL A 94 -11.98 -5.64 -11.47
C VAL A 94 -11.13 -6.42 -12.45
N VAL A 95 -11.53 -7.65 -12.76
CA VAL A 95 -11.02 -8.39 -13.91
C VAL A 95 -11.53 -7.69 -15.17
N PRO A 96 -10.66 -7.20 -16.09
CA PRO A 96 -11.09 -6.37 -17.22
C PRO A 96 -11.74 -7.20 -18.34
N ALA A 97 -12.77 -7.95 -17.97
CA ALA A 97 -13.61 -8.73 -18.88
C ALA A 97 -15.09 -8.39 -18.64
N THR A 98 -15.84 -8.27 -19.74
CA THR A 98 -17.27 -7.93 -19.66
C THR A 98 -18.13 -8.96 -20.37
N ARG A 99 -19.31 -9.17 -19.82
CA ARG A 99 -20.42 -9.87 -20.48
C ARG A 99 -21.62 -8.96 -20.53
N LYS A 100 -22.18 -8.77 -21.73
CA LYS A 100 -23.29 -7.84 -21.99
C LYS A 100 -23.00 -6.44 -21.39
N GLY A 101 -21.75 -5.98 -21.55
CA GLY A 101 -21.28 -4.68 -21.08
C GLY A 101 -21.09 -4.55 -19.56
N LYS A 102 -21.28 -5.63 -18.77
CA LYS A 102 -21.07 -5.66 -17.32
C LYS A 102 -19.80 -6.41 -16.98
N VAL A 103 -19.03 -5.90 -16.04
CA VAL A 103 -17.88 -6.59 -15.44
C VAL A 103 -18.34 -7.88 -14.77
N VAL A 104 -17.62 -8.98 -14.98
CA VAL A 104 -18.01 -10.30 -14.49
C VAL A 104 -17.41 -10.66 -13.15
N PHE A 105 -16.18 -10.17 -12.83
CA PHE A 105 -15.48 -10.49 -11.60
C PHE A 105 -14.77 -9.25 -11.00
N GLY A 106 -14.77 -9.17 -9.67
CA GLY A 106 -13.82 -8.34 -8.94
C GLY A 106 -12.40 -8.89 -9.03
N SER A 107 -11.42 -8.06 -8.72
CA SER A 107 -10.02 -8.43 -8.58
C SER A 107 -9.51 -8.08 -7.18
N ILE A 108 -8.23 -8.32 -6.93
CA ILE A 108 -7.63 -8.20 -5.60
C ILE A 108 -6.43 -7.28 -5.60
N SER A 109 -6.21 -6.61 -4.48
CA SER A 109 -5.05 -5.79 -4.16
C SER A 109 -4.56 -6.09 -2.74
N HIS A 110 -3.50 -5.42 -2.30
CA HIS A 110 -2.93 -5.54 -0.96
C HIS A 110 -2.36 -6.94 -0.68
N LEU A 111 -1.56 -7.43 -1.63
CA LEU A 111 -0.83 -8.70 -1.51
C LEU A 111 0.50 -8.59 -2.26
N THR A 112 1.50 -9.32 -1.78
CA THR A 112 2.77 -9.51 -2.49
C THR A 112 2.91 -10.98 -2.83
N ILE A 113 3.00 -11.31 -4.12
CA ILE A 113 3.08 -12.71 -4.61
C ILE A 113 4.50 -13.28 -4.51
N ASP A 114 4.64 -14.60 -4.63
CA ASP A 114 5.91 -15.31 -4.53
C ASP A 114 6.71 -15.30 -5.83
N TYR A 115 7.47 -14.23 -6.06
CA TYR A 115 8.38 -14.13 -7.20
C TYR A 115 9.60 -15.05 -7.09
N GLU A 116 9.98 -15.49 -5.89
CA GLU A 116 11.11 -16.39 -5.70
C GLU A 116 10.88 -17.73 -6.40
N THR A 117 9.67 -18.29 -6.23
CA THR A 117 9.27 -19.52 -6.93
C THR A 117 9.30 -19.32 -8.45
N VAL A 118 8.80 -18.19 -8.97
CA VAL A 118 8.85 -17.88 -10.40
C VAL A 118 10.29 -17.88 -10.92
N LEU A 119 11.22 -17.22 -10.21
CA LEU A 119 12.62 -17.16 -10.60
C LEU A 119 13.33 -18.52 -10.59
N LYS A 120 12.98 -19.39 -9.63
CA LYS A 120 13.64 -20.69 -9.42
C LYS A 120 13.06 -21.85 -10.22
N THR A 121 11.74 -21.81 -10.52
CA THR A 121 11.06 -22.94 -11.18
C THR A 121 10.54 -22.59 -12.58
N GLY A 122 10.19 -21.34 -12.81
CA GLY A 122 9.51 -20.89 -14.02
C GLY A 122 8.10 -21.46 -14.16
N LEU A 123 7.35 -21.00 -15.15
CA LEU A 123 5.95 -21.41 -15.37
C LEU A 123 5.82 -22.91 -15.74
N ILE A 124 6.81 -23.46 -16.44
CA ILE A 124 6.80 -24.90 -16.79
C ILE A 124 6.99 -25.75 -15.53
N GLY A 125 7.88 -25.34 -14.63
CA GLY A 125 8.07 -26.02 -13.34
C GLY A 125 6.81 -25.96 -12.49
N LEU A 126 6.24 -24.76 -12.32
CA LEU A 126 5.01 -24.55 -11.57
C LEU A 126 3.85 -25.39 -12.14
N ARG A 127 3.70 -25.45 -13.48
CA ARG A 127 2.70 -26.31 -14.12
C ARG A 127 2.88 -27.79 -13.78
N LYS A 128 4.12 -28.27 -13.72
CA LYS A 128 4.41 -29.66 -13.30
C LYS A 128 4.02 -29.92 -11.85
N GLU A 129 4.26 -28.96 -10.95
CA GLU A 129 3.84 -29.05 -9.56
C GLU A 129 2.31 -29.14 -9.44
N ILE A 130 1.57 -28.31 -10.18
CA ILE A 130 0.09 -28.35 -10.20
C ILE A 130 -0.41 -29.72 -10.70
N VAL A 131 0.17 -30.27 -11.77
CA VAL A 131 -0.20 -31.59 -12.29
C VAL A 131 0.13 -32.70 -11.28
N ALA A 132 1.20 -32.55 -10.52
CA ALA A 132 1.53 -33.49 -9.43
C ALA A 132 0.51 -33.37 -8.27
N ALA A 133 0.19 -32.14 -7.84
CA ALA A 133 -0.82 -31.89 -6.81
C ALA A 133 -2.20 -32.49 -7.19
N LEU A 134 -2.61 -32.34 -8.46
CA LEU A 134 -3.88 -32.88 -8.96
C LEU A 134 -4.03 -34.39 -8.76
N LYS A 135 -2.92 -35.14 -8.75
CA LYS A 135 -2.92 -36.58 -8.49
C LYS A 135 -3.11 -36.94 -7.03
N ASN A 136 -2.83 -36.00 -6.12
CA ASN A 136 -2.87 -36.21 -4.68
C ASN A 136 -4.20 -35.74 -4.06
N HIS A 137 -5.10 -35.18 -4.85
CA HIS A 137 -6.40 -34.70 -4.39
C HIS A 137 -7.55 -35.48 -5.05
N ASP A 138 -8.50 -35.92 -4.22
CA ASP A 138 -9.70 -36.62 -4.68
C ASP A 138 -10.97 -35.76 -4.63
N GLY A 139 -10.97 -34.70 -3.84
CA GLY A 139 -12.10 -33.78 -3.67
C GLY A 139 -12.42 -33.02 -4.97
N ASN A 140 -13.71 -32.85 -5.27
CA ASN A 140 -14.15 -32.13 -6.48
C ASN A 140 -13.78 -30.66 -6.46
N ARG A 141 -13.76 -30.01 -5.29
CA ARG A 141 -13.39 -28.60 -5.10
C ARG A 141 -11.91 -28.38 -5.40
N GLU A 142 -11.05 -29.22 -4.82
CA GLU A 142 -9.61 -29.19 -5.02
C GLU A 142 -9.24 -29.43 -6.50
N LYS A 143 -9.82 -30.46 -7.11
CA LYS A 143 -9.58 -30.76 -8.53
C LYS A 143 -10.02 -29.62 -9.44
N ARG A 144 -11.17 -29.01 -9.18
CA ARG A 144 -11.67 -27.87 -9.95
C ARG A 144 -10.72 -26.68 -9.88
N PHE A 145 -10.23 -26.33 -8.69
CA PHE A 145 -9.22 -25.28 -8.53
C PHE A 145 -7.92 -25.63 -9.27
N LEU A 146 -7.41 -26.85 -9.15
CA LEU A 146 -6.15 -27.25 -9.80
C LEU A 146 -6.28 -27.30 -11.34
N TYR A 147 -7.44 -27.67 -11.89
CA TYR A 147 -7.71 -27.54 -13.34
C TYR A 147 -7.74 -26.08 -13.77
N SER A 148 -8.36 -25.20 -13.01
CA SER A 148 -8.32 -23.76 -13.25
C SER A 148 -6.87 -23.24 -13.20
N ALA A 149 -6.06 -23.70 -12.25
CA ALA A 149 -4.65 -23.33 -12.14
C ALA A 149 -3.86 -23.71 -13.42
N ILE A 150 -4.07 -24.90 -13.97
CA ILE A 150 -3.49 -25.31 -15.26
C ILE A 150 -3.95 -24.36 -16.38
N THR A 151 -5.25 -24.09 -16.45
CA THR A 151 -5.84 -23.23 -17.49
C THR A 151 -5.28 -21.81 -17.46
N ASN A 152 -5.06 -21.27 -16.25
CA ASN A 152 -4.53 -19.92 -16.09
C ASN A 152 -3.03 -19.83 -16.40
N ILE A 153 -2.22 -20.84 -16.05
CA ILE A 153 -0.83 -20.92 -16.52
C ILE A 153 -0.77 -21.01 -18.05
N ASP A 154 -1.59 -21.88 -18.64
CA ASP A 154 -1.67 -22.03 -20.10
C ASP A 154 -2.13 -20.72 -20.79
N SER A 155 -2.94 -19.91 -20.11
CA SER A 155 -3.34 -18.57 -20.57
C SER A 155 -2.17 -17.58 -20.52
N MET A 156 -1.37 -17.58 -19.45
CA MET A 156 -0.17 -16.77 -19.37
C MET A 156 0.86 -17.15 -20.44
N VAL A 157 1.05 -18.45 -20.68
CA VAL A 157 1.91 -18.95 -21.75
C VAL A 157 1.39 -18.55 -23.15
N LEU A 158 0.07 -18.50 -23.34
CA LEU A 158 -0.51 -17.99 -24.58
C LEU A 158 -0.14 -16.52 -24.81
N TRP A 159 -0.30 -15.67 -23.79
CA TRP A 159 0.08 -14.25 -23.86
C TRP A 159 1.58 -14.07 -24.11
N HIS A 160 2.41 -14.87 -23.46
CA HIS A 160 3.86 -14.91 -23.66
C HIS A 160 4.22 -15.25 -25.12
N ARG A 161 3.59 -16.27 -25.72
CA ARG A 161 3.82 -16.65 -27.14
C ARG A 161 3.50 -15.51 -28.09
N ARG A 162 2.43 -14.75 -27.83
CA ARG A 162 2.05 -13.59 -28.65
C ARG A 162 3.14 -12.50 -28.61
N TYR A 163 3.76 -12.26 -27.45
CA TYR A 163 4.92 -11.37 -27.36
C TYR A 163 6.12 -11.90 -28.16
N LEU A 164 6.41 -13.17 -28.11
CA LEU A 164 7.49 -13.77 -28.91
C LEU A 164 7.24 -13.62 -30.41
N GLU A 165 6.02 -13.81 -30.89
CA GLU A 165 5.66 -13.63 -32.29
C GLU A 165 5.91 -12.19 -32.77
N GLU A 166 5.50 -11.20 -31.97
CA GLU A 166 5.73 -9.79 -32.26
C GLU A 166 7.22 -9.38 -32.22
N LEU A 167 7.95 -9.85 -31.22
CA LEU A 167 9.37 -9.53 -31.08
C LEU A 167 10.24 -10.20 -32.13
N LYS A 168 9.83 -11.38 -32.62
CA LYS A 168 10.57 -12.14 -33.64
C LYS A 168 10.79 -11.35 -34.93
N ILE A 169 9.83 -10.52 -35.30
CA ILE A 169 9.84 -9.72 -36.53
C ILE A 169 10.46 -8.34 -36.35
N ARG A 170 10.97 -8.02 -35.14
CA ARG A 170 11.53 -6.72 -34.76
C ARG A 170 13.00 -6.88 -34.34
N PRO A 171 13.96 -6.77 -35.28
CA PRO A 171 15.38 -7.01 -34.98
C PRO A 171 15.96 -6.07 -33.93
N GLU A 172 15.42 -4.87 -33.78
CA GLU A 172 15.83 -3.88 -32.77
C GLU A 172 15.57 -4.36 -31.32
N TYR A 173 14.60 -5.29 -31.13
CA TYR A 173 14.29 -5.91 -29.82
C TYR A 173 14.87 -7.32 -29.67
N ARG A 174 15.98 -7.62 -30.35
CA ARG A 174 16.58 -8.96 -30.33
C ARG A 174 16.91 -9.46 -28.93
N GLN A 175 17.35 -8.57 -28.04
CA GLN A 175 17.67 -8.94 -26.66
C GLN A 175 16.40 -9.30 -25.86
N ASN A 176 15.33 -8.54 -26.03
CA ASN A 176 14.00 -8.83 -25.42
C ASN A 176 13.49 -10.20 -25.89
N TYR A 177 13.58 -10.47 -27.21
CA TYR A 177 13.22 -11.76 -27.79
C TYR A 177 14.03 -12.90 -27.18
N ASN A 178 15.36 -12.77 -27.10
CA ASN A 178 16.23 -13.80 -26.54
C ASN A 178 15.95 -14.08 -25.07
N ASN A 179 15.63 -13.07 -24.28
CA ASN A 179 15.23 -13.24 -22.88
C ASN A 179 13.89 -13.98 -22.79
N LEU A 180 12.87 -13.55 -23.56
CA LEU A 180 11.55 -14.17 -23.52
C LEU A 180 11.54 -15.58 -24.13
N LEU A 181 12.52 -16.00 -24.92
CA LEU A 181 12.67 -17.42 -25.32
C LEU A 181 12.84 -18.35 -24.11
N LYS A 182 13.35 -17.82 -23.00
CA LYS A 182 13.60 -18.57 -21.76
C LYS A 182 12.61 -18.21 -20.67
N VAL A 183 12.56 -16.93 -20.27
CA VAL A 183 11.79 -16.50 -19.09
C VAL A 183 10.45 -15.88 -19.48
N PRO A 184 9.42 -16.02 -18.65
CA PRO A 184 9.36 -16.74 -17.36
C PRO A 184 9.09 -18.25 -17.48
N LEU A 185 9.25 -18.87 -18.64
CA LEU A 185 8.93 -20.29 -18.86
C LEU A 185 9.81 -21.23 -18.03
N VAL A 186 11.12 -20.93 -17.98
CA VAL A 186 12.12 -21.67 -17.21
C VAL A 186 12.81 -20.77 -16.18
N PRO A 187 13.57 -21.31 -15.22
CA PRO A 187 14.34 -20.52 -14.26
C PRO A 187 15.22 -19.46 -14.92
N ALA A 188 15.32 -18.30 -14.26
CA ALA A 188 16.24 -17.24 -14.70
C ALA A 188 17.71 -17.66 -14.46
N GLU A 189 18.59 -17.37 -15.42
CA GLU A 189 20.00 -17.72 -15.35
C GLU A 189 20.92 -16.52 -15.02
N ASN A 190 20.44 -15.30 -15.26
CA ASN A 190 21.18 -14.06 -15.10
C ASN A 190 20.27 -12.91 -14.64
N PHE A 191 20.88 -11.77 -14.30
CA PHE A 191 20.18 -10.60 -13.78
C PHE A 191 19.09 -10.08 -14.74
N TYR A 192 19.41 -9.94 -16.03
CA TYR A 192 18.44 -9.42 -17.01
C TYR A 192 17.22 -10.33 -17.15
N GLN A 193 17.43 -11.65 -17.21
CA GLN A 193 16.35 -12.62 -17.24
C GLN A 193 15.53 -12.58 -15.95
N ALA A 194 16.17 -12.42 -14.80
CA ALA A 194 15.46 -12.32 -13.52
C ALA A 194 14.53 -11.09 -13.46
N VAL A 195 15.04 -9.91 -13.87
CA VAL A 195 14.23 -8.68 -13.96
C VAL A 195 13.06 -8.86 -14.95
N GLN A 196 13.33 -9.41 -16.15
CA GLN A 196 12.29 -9.68 -17.16
C GLN A 196 11.25 -10.68 -16.65
N SER A 197 11.66 -11.70 -15.91
CA SER A 197 10.77 -12.75 -15.37
C SER A 197 9.79 -12.16 -14.35
N ILE A 198 10.30 -11.39 -13.36
CA ILE A 198 9.46 -10.71 -12.36
C ILE A 198 8.47 -9.79 -13.08
N TRP A 199 8.97 -8.96 -14.01
CA TRP A 199 8.12 -8.03 -14.74
C TRP A 199 7.01 -8.74 -15.51
N PHE A 200 7.31 -9.83 -16.24
CA PHE A 200 6.33 -10.49 -17.08
C PHE A 200 5.19 -11.12 -16.27
N VAL A 201 5.50 -11.75 -15.14
CA VAL A 201 4.50 -12.32 -14.24
C VAL A 201 3.68 -11.22 -13.57
N PHE A 202 4.34 -10.17 -13.08
CA PHE A 202 3.67 -9.00 -12.54
C PHE A 202 2.72 -8.38 -13.57
N ALA A 203 3.20 -8.15 -14.80
CA ALA A 203 2.43 -7.54 -15.87
C ALA A 203 1.19 -8.36 -16.23
N PHE A 204 1.29 -9.70 -16.31
CA PHE A 204 0.12 -10.55 -16.57
C PHE A 204 -0.88 -10.51 -15.39
N THR A 205 -0.41 -10.57 -14.18
CA THR A 205 -1.26 -10.48 -12.98
C THR A 205 -2.03 -9.15 -12.96
N ARG A 206 -1.35 -8.05 -13.28
CA ARG A 206 -1.95 -6.72 -13.44
C ARG A 206 -2.90 -6.65 -14.63
N LEU A 207 -2.54 -7.23 -15.77
CA LEU A 207 -3.38 -7.32 -16.97
C LEU A 207 -4.72 -7.99 -16.67
N CYS A 208 -4.72 -8.95 -15.74
CA CYS A 208 -5.92 -9.62 -15.24
C CYS A 208 -6.64 -8.83 -14.12
N GLY A 209 -6.24 -7.59 -13.85
CA GLY A 209 -6.90 -6.67 -12.92
C GLY A 209 -6.41 -6.73 -11.49
N ASN A 210 -5.52 -7.66 -11.11
CA ASN A 210 -5.00 -7.75 -9.75
C ASN A 210 -3.85 -6.77 -9.52
N TRP A 211 -3.63 -6.38 -8.27
CA TRP A 211 -2.67 -5.33 -7.90
C TRP A 211 -1.65 -5.85 -6.86
N PRO A 212 -0.69 -6.72 -7.28
CA PRO A 212 0.31 -7.24 -6.37
C PRO A 212 1.46 -6.25 -6.18
N GLY A 213 2.04 -6.25 -4.98
CA GLY A 213 3.35 -5.67 -4.72
C GLY A 213 4.49 -6.50 -5.31
N ILE A 214 5.65 -5.87 -5.46
CA ILE A 214 6.90 -6.53 -5.90
C ILE A 214 7.63 -7.14 -4.70
N GLY A 215 7.52 -6.50 -3.55
CA GLY A 215 8.19 -6.95 -2.33
C GLY A 215 9.70 -6.70 -2.36
N ARG A 216 10.47 -7.64 -1.86
CA ARG A 216 11.91 -7.51 -1.56
C ARG A 216 12.78 -7.69 -2.79
N ILE A 217 12.76 -6.71 -3.68
CA ILE A 217 13.43 -6.79 -4.99
C ILE A 217 14.94 -6.98 -4.89
N ASP A 218 15.60 -6.40 -3.89
CA ASP A 218 17.05 -6.56 -3.68
C ASP A 218 17.41 -7.96 -3.18
N LEU A 219 16.58 -8.58 -2.34
CA LEU A 219 16.72 -9.99 -1.95
C LEU A 219 16.54 -10.92 -3.17
N LEU A 220 15.53 -10.63 -4.02
CA LEU A 220 15.22 -11.44 -5.18
C LEU A 220 16.29 -11.37 -6.27
N LEU A 221 16.88 -10.20 -6.50
CA LEU A 221 17.78 -9.95 -7.62
C LEU A 221 19.28 -9.90 -7.24
N GLY A 222 19.61 -9.76 -5.95
CA GLY A 222 20.98 -9.51 -5.49
C GLY A 222 21.98 -10.57 -5.92
N GLU A 223 21.65 -11.85 -5.76
CA GLU A 223 22.53 -12.95 -6.16
C GLU A 223 22.74 -13.03 -7.69
N TYR A 224 21.68 -12.75 -8.47
CA TYR A 224 21.80 -12.72 -9.94
C TYR A 224 22.73 -11.61 -10.41
N LEU A 225 22.59 -10.41 -9.84
CA LEU A 225 23.45 -9.28 -10.17
C LEU A 225 24.90 -9.55 -9.76
N GLN A 226 25.14 -10.01 -8.53
CA GLN A 226 26.49 -10.26 -8.04
C GLN A 226 27.21 -11.30 -8.90
N LYS A 227 26.53 -12.39 -9.25
CA LYS A 227 27.05 -13.44 -10.11
C LYS A 227 27.46 -12.91 -11.50
N ASP A 228 26.67 -12.01 -12.08
CA ASP A 228 26.95 -11.44 -13.39
C ASP A 228 28.06 -10.40 -13.34
N LEU A 229 28.16 -9.59 -12.27
CA LEU A 229 29.27 -8.68 -12.01
C LEU A 229 30.60 -9.44 -11.83
N ASP A 230 30.61 -10.51 -11.03
CA ASP A 230 31.80 -11.33 -10.78
C ASP A 230 32.33 -11.99 -12.06
N LYS A 231 31.43 -12.31 -13.00
CA LYS A 231 31.82 -12.82 -14.33
C LYS A 231 32.19 -11.74 -15.33
N GLY A 232 32.00 -10.48 -15.00
CA GLY A 232 32.22 -9.37 -15.91
C GLY A 232 31.33 -9.33 -17.14
N VAL A 233 30.12 -9.96 -17.04
CA VAL A 233 29.14 -10.00 -18.16
C VAL A 233 28.16 -8.83 -18.12
N ILE A 234 28.13 -8.06 -17.04
CA ILE A 234 27.35 -6.85 -16.89
C ILE A 234 28.14 -5.82 -16.04
N THR A 235 27.92 -4.56 -16.30
CA THR A 235 28.38 -3.44 -15.48
C THR A 235 27.25 -2.92 -14.57
N LEU A 236 27.59 -2.14 -13.54
CA LEU A 236 26.58 -1.51 -12.68
C LEU A 236 25.71 -0.50 -13.47
N ASP A 237 26.27 0.19 -14.46
CA ASP A 237 25.53 1.13 -15.29
C ASP A 237 24.52 0.42 -16.20
N GLU A 238 24.93 -0.71 -16.81
CA GLU A 238 24.00 -1.56 -17.58
C GLU A 238 22.90 -2.16 -16.69
N ALA A 239 23.24 -2.61 -15.48
CA ALA A 239 22.27 -3.13 -14.52
C ALA A 239 21.28 -2.05 -14.08
N ARG A 240 21.78 -0.81 -13.83
CA ARG A 240 20.94 0.36 -13.51
C ARG A 240 19.97 0.66 -14.64
N ASP A 241 20.42 0.64 -15.85
CA ASP A 241 19.62 0.92 -17.04
C ASP A 241 18.53 -0.14 -17.26
N ILE A 242 18.86 -1.42 -17.16
CA ILE A 242 17.87 -2.51 -17.23
C ILE A 242 16.80 -2.36 -16.13
N LEU A 243 17.25 -2.11 -14.89
CA LEU A 243 16.35 -1.95 -13.76
C LEU A 243 15.49 -0.68 -13.87
N ALA A 244 16.04 0.40 -14.44
CA ALA A 244 15.29 1.62 -14.71
C ALA A 244 14.09 1.35 -15.63
N HIS A 245 14.25 0.50 -16.66
CA HIS A 245 13.16 0.12 -17.54
C HIS A 245 12.04 -0.63 -16.80
N PHE A 246 12.36 -1.43 -15.78
CA PHE A 246 11.35 -2.04 -14.91
C PHE A 246 10.49 -0.97 -14.22
N PHE A 247 11.11 0.07 -13.65
CA PHE A 247 10.40 1.18 -13.00
C PHE A 247 9.58 2.01 -14.00
N ILE A 248 10.15 2.31 -15.17
CA ILE A 248 9.47 3.08 -16.21
C ILE A 248 8.24 2.33 -16.73
N LYS A 249 8.33 1.02 -16.89
CA LYS A 249 7.21 0.17 -17.28
C LYS A 249 6.07 0.21 -16.26
N GLY A 250 6.36 0.50 -15.00
CA GLY A 250 5.36 0.69 -13.95
C GLY A 250 4.51 1.95 -14.10
N CYS A 251 4.88 2.91 -14.95
CA CYS A 251 4.13 4.14 -15.19
C CYS A 251 3.71 4.39 -16.65
N GLU A 252 4.05 3.48 -17.58
CA GLU A 252 3.82 3.68 -19.03
C GLU A 252 2.35 3.74 -19.46
N TRP A 253 1.44 3.22 -18.66
CA TRP A 253 0.00 3.12 -18.98
C TRP A 253 -0.87 3.99 -18.09
N ILE A 254 -0.31 4.84 -17.26
CA ILE A 254 -1.08 5.65 -16.33
C ILE A 254 -1.79 6.77 -17.08
N CYS A 255 -3.08 6.88 -16.87
CA CYS A 255 -3.93 7.87 -17.49
C CYS A 255 -4.96 8.36 -16.49
N GLY A 256 -4.59 9.33 -15.65
CA GLY A 256 -5.47 10.00 -14.69
C GLY A 256 -6.47 9.10 -13.96
N GLY A 257 -6.57 9.20 -12.66
CA GLY A 257 -7.47 8.34 -11.88
C GLY A 257 -8.95 8.72 -12.03
N ASP A 258 -9.81 7.74 -12.19
CA ASP A 258 -11.26 7.94 -12.18
C ASP A 258 -11.78 8.37 -10.80
N TYR A 259 -10.96 8.22 -9.75
CA TYR A 259 -11.34 8.49 -8.34
C TYR A 259 -10.94 9.88 -7.83
N GLY A 260 -10.34 10.71 -8.64
CA GLY A 260 -9.85 12.03 -8.22
C GLY A 260 -8.63 12.03 -7.30
N SER A 261 -8.19 10.87 -6.83
CA SER A 261 -7.07 10.69 -5.90
C SER A 261 -5.73 10.44 -6.60
N GLY A 262 -5.65 10.74 -7.90
CA GLY A 262 -4.44 10.68 -8.71
C GLY A 262 -4.26 9.41 -9.51
N ASP A 263 -3.12 9.32 -10.16
CA ASP A 263 -2.83 8.36 -11.21
C ASP A 263 -1.96 7.17 -10.77
N ALA A 264 -1.30 7.24 -9.62
CA ALA A 264 -0.31 6.26 -9.18
C ALA A 264 -0.82 5.28 -8.09
N GLN A 265 -2.11 5.01 -8.03
CA GLN A 265 -2.72 4.11 -7.04
C GLN A 265 -2.55 2.63 -7.39
N HIS A 266 -1.34 2.17 -7.64
CA HIS A 266 -1.17 0.81 -8.13
C HIS A 266 -0.63 -0.17 -7.09
N TYR A 267 -0.27 0.29 -5.89
CA TYR A 267 0.19 -0.55 -4.78
C TYR A 267 1.25 -1.58 -5.18
N GLN A 268 2.14 -1.21 -6.09
CA GLN A 268 3.23 -2.07 -6.55
C GLN A 268 4.48 -1.87 -5.69
N ASN A 269 4.32 -2.09 -4.37
CA ASN A 269 5.31 -1.75 -3.37
C ASN A 269 6.63 -2.51 -3.55
N ILE A 270 7.73 -1.78 -3.32
CA ILE A 270 9.09 -2.32 -3.29
C ILE A 270 9.65 -2.15 -1.88
N VAL A 271 10.28 -3.21 -1.38
CA VAL A 271 10.93 -3.23 -0.07
C VAL A 271 12.40 -3.51 -0.25
N LEU A 272 13.25 -2.71 0.40
CA LEU A 272 14.70 -2.78 0.32
C LEU A 272 15.34 -3.06 1.67
N SER A 273 16.51 -3.66 1.64
CA SER A 273 17.38 -3.85 2.82
C SER A 273 16.77 -4.77 3.90
N GLY A 274 17.23 -4.64 5.11
CA GLY A 274 16.86 -5.50 6.24
C GLY A 274 17.57 -6.84 6.20
N VAL A 275 17.01 -7.83 6.89
CA VAL A 275 17.63 -9.16 6.99
C VAL A 275 16.90 -10.22 6.16
N ASP A 276 17.62 -11.27 5.79
CA ASP A 276 17.03 -12.50 5.24
C ASP A 276 16.39 -13.36 6.36
N ASN A 277 15.81 -14.50 6.00
CA ASN A 277 15.17 -15.41 6.95
C ASN A 277 16.14 -15.96 8.03
N ARG A 278 17.45 -15.91 7.79
CA ARG A 278 18.49 -16.33 8.72
C ARG A 278 19.01 -15.21 9.62
N GLY A 279 18.68 -13.95 9.28
CA GLY A 279 19.13 -12.76 9.99
C GLY A 279 20.38 -12.10 9.40
N ASN A 280 20.78 -12.46 8.18
CA ASN A 280 21.90 -11.81 7.48
C ASN A 280 21.41 -10.53 6.75
N ASP A 281 22.22 -9.48 6.75
CA ASP A 281 21.94 -8.24 6.01
C ASP A 281 21.77 -8.52 4.50
N VAL A 282 20.69 -7.98 3.94
CA VAL A 282 20.33 -8.11 2.51
C VAL A 282 20.81 -6.92 1.68
N THR A 283 21.22 -5.83 2.32
CA THR A 283 21.67 -4.62 1.62
C THR A 283 22.77 -4.94 0.60
N ASN A 284 22.50 -4.73 -0.69
CA ASN A 284 23.40 -5.08 -1.78
C ASN A 284 23.38 -4.04 -2.91
N GLN A 285 24.02 -4.33 -4.03
CA GLN A 285 24.07 -3.39 -5.16
C GLN A 285 22.69 -3.03 -5.72
N VAL A 286 21.74 -3.98 -5.74
CA VAL A 286 20.37 -3.70 -6.21
C VAL A 286 19.69 -2.66 -5.33
N THR A 287 19.90 -2.71 -4.00
CA THR A 287 19.39 -1.70 -3.05
C THR A 287 19.80 -0.29 -3.49
N TYR A 288 21.07 -0.10 -3.79
CA TYR A 288 21.60 1.21 -4.21
C TYR A 288 21.17 1.60 -5.63
N LEU A 289 21.07 0.64 -6.56
CA LEU A 289 20.59 0.92 -7.92
C LEU A 289 19.12 1.38 -7.92
N VAL A 290 18.27 0.79 -7.10
CA VAL A 290 16.87 1.25 -6.93
C VAL A 290 16.83 2.68 -6.40
N LEU A 291 17.63 2.98 -5.37
CA LEU A 291 17.73 4.34 -4.82
C LEU A 291 18.26 5.35 -5.85
N ASP A 292 19.25 4.96 -6.68
CA ASP A 292 19.78 5.79 -7.77
C ASP A 292 18.70 6.13 -8.81
N ILE A 293 17.90 5.15 -9.23
CA ILE A 293 16.84 5.32 -10.23
C ILE A 293 15.76 6.26 -9.72
N ILE A 294 15.32 6.07 -8.49
CA ILE A 294 14.28 6.90 -7.87
C ILE A 294 14.78 8.33 -7.68
N GLU A 295 16.02 8.50 -7.23
CA GLU A 295 16.62 9.82 -7.08
C GLU A 295 16.69 10.56 -8.40
N GLU A 296 17.04 9.90 -9.49
CA GLU A 296 17.19 10.51 -10.81
C GLU A 296 15.84 10.81 -11.47
N LEU A 297 14.91 9.84 -11.51
CA LEU A 297 13.69 9.92 -12.30
C LEU A 297 12.49 10.47 -11.52
N GLY A 298 12.49 10.40 -10.19
CA GLY A 298 11.35 10.79 -9.37
C GLY A 298 10.10 9.94 -9.59
N ILE A 299 10.26 8.69 -10.06
CA ILE A 299 9.15 7.75 -10.25
C ILE A 299 8.58 7.37 -8.89
N SER A 300 7.30 7.56 -8.72
CA SER A 300 6.54 7.28 -7.49
C SER A 300 5.51 6.17 -7.63
N ASP A 301 5.39 5.59 -8.81
CA ASP A 301 4.44 4.51 -9.12
C ASP A 301 4.81 3.18 -8.45
N PHE A 302 6.07 3.04 -8.04
CA PHE A 302 6.54 2.02 -7.13
C PHE A 302 6.89 2.68 -5.79
N PRO A 303 5.98 2.72 -4.79
CA PRO A 303 6.33 3.17 -3.46
C PRO A 303 7.45 2.30 -2.92
N VAL A 304 8.54 2.93 -2.46
CA VAL A 304 9.71 2.22 -1.94
C VAL A 304 9.78 2.35 -0.44
N THR A 305 9.98 1.25 0.23
CA THR A 305 10.19 1.22 1.67
C THR A 305 11.55 0.63 1.98
N VAL A 306 12.33 1.29 2.83
CA VAL A 306 13.62 0.79 3.30
C VAL A 306 13.46 0.28 4.73
N ARG A 307 13.90 -0.94 4.98
CA ARG A 307 13.92 -1.54 6.31
C ARG A 307 15.19 -1.10 7.01
N ILE A 308 15.05 -0.34 8.09
CA ILE A 308 16.15 0.19 8.91
C ILE A 308 16.06 -0.41 10.31
N GLY A 309 17.11 -1.08 10.73
CA GLY A 309 17.27 -1.65 12.07
C GLY A 309 18.54 -1.16 12.75
N ALA A 310 18.80 -1.64 13.96
CA ALA A 310 19.97 -1.27 14.75
C ALA A 310 21.32 -1.55 14.06
N ASN A 311 21.35 -2.52 13.13
CA ASN A 311 22.55 -2.92 12.39
C ASN A 311 22.65 -2.29 11.00
N SER A 312 21.72 -1.41 10.61
CA SER A 312 21.79 -0.73 9.32
C SER A 312 22.99 0.21 9.25
N SER A 313 23.71 0.15 8.12
CA SER A 313 24.93 0.95 7.96
C SER A 313 24.66 2.45 7.82
N ASP A 314 25.57 3.29 8.32
CA ASP A 314 25.52 4.75 8.12
C ASP A 314 25.47 5.12 6.63
N LYS A 315 26.13 4.31 5.77
CA LYS A 315 26.08 4.48 4.32
C LYS A 315 24.65 4.37 3.78
N LEU A 316 23.89 3.37 4.23
CA LEU A 316 22.49 3.18 3.83
C LEU A 316 21.63 4.34 4.32
N LEU A 317 21.75 4.70 5.60
CA LEU A 317 20.97 5.81 6.20
C LEU A 317 21.22 7.12 5.47
N LYS A 318 22.48 7.45 5.19
CA LYS A 318 22.84 8.64 4.42
C LYS A 318 22.25 8.58 3.00
N ARG A 319 22.36 7.43 2.32
CA ARG A 319 21.82 7.27 0.96
C ARG A 319 20.32 7.43 0.89
N VAL A 320 19.58 6.88 1.85
CA VAL A 320 18.14 7.05 1.98
C VAL A 320 17.79 8.54 2.17
N SER A 321 18.51 9.24 3.03
CA SER A 321 18.32 10.68 3.27
C SER A 321 18.61 11.52 2.01
N GLU A 322 19.63 11.16 1.24
CA GLU A 322 19.94 11.80 -0.05
C GLU A 322 18.79 11.70 -1.04
N VAL A 323 18.10 10.57 -1.08
CA VAL A 323 16.92 10.38 -1.95
C VAL A 323 15.71 11.14 -1.43
N ILE A 324 15.42 11.07 -0.13
CA ILE A 324 14.25 11.70 0.48
C ILE A 324 14.25 13.22 0.27
N ARG A 325 15.41 13.89 0.36
CA ARG A 325 15.48 15.36 0.21
C ARG A 325 15.01 15.88 -1.16
N HIS A 326 14.90 15.01 -2.17
CA HIS A 326 14.38 15.40 -3.47
C HIS A 326 12.86 15.59 -3.51
N GLY A 327 12.17 15.26 -2.42
CA GLY A 327 10.71 15.34 -2.32
C GLY A 327 9.99 14.22 -3.06
N GLY A 328 8.68 14.38 -3.19
CA GLY A 328 7.81 13.41 -3.87
C GLY A 328 7.35 12.26 -2.98
N GLY A 329 7.80 12.20 -1.72
CA GLY A 329 7.35 11.19 -0.75
C GLY A 329 7.57 9.74 -1.19
N VAL A 330 8.58 9.46 -2.03
CA VAL A 330 8.73 8.15 -2.69
C VAL A 330 9.28 7.09 -1.75
N VAL A 331 10.16 7.48 -0.80
CA VAL A 331 10.84 6.55 0.10
C VAL A 331 10.29 6.65 1.51
N ALA A 332 9.83 5.52 2.04
CA ALA A 332 9.42 5.34 3.43
C ALA A 332 10.43 4.48 4.21
N VAL A 333 10.30 4.50 5.53
CA VAL A 333 11.19 3.75 6.45
C VAL A 333 10.34 2.88 7.39
N TYR A 334 10.68 1.59 7.48
CA TYR A 334 10.26 0.71 8.57
C TYR A 334 11.35 0.59 9.63
N ASN A 335 10.95 0.54 10.89
CA ASN A 335 11.79 0.04 11.97
C ASN A 335 11.77 -1.49 11.93
N GLU A 336 12.78 -2.08 11.33
CA GLU A 336 12.87 -3.52 11.10
C GLU A 336 12.75 -4.32 12.39
N ASP A 337 13.51 -3.94 13.41
CA ASP A 337 13.57 -4.68 14.68
C ASP A 337 12.20 -4.71 15.37
N LEU A 338 11.48 -3.58 15.33
CA LEU A 338 10.14 -3.48 15.91
C LEU A 338 9.13 -4.32 15.13
N VAL A 339 9.18 -4.29 13.79
CA VAL A 339 8.24 -5.05 12.96
C VAL A 339 8.44 -6.55 13.13
N ILE A 340 9.70 -7.02 13.11
CA ILE A 340 10.01 -8.45 13.34
C ILE A 340 9.54 -8.88 14.74
N LYS A 341 9.79 -8.06 15.77
CA LYS A 341 9.30 -8.29 17.13
C LYS A 341 7.78 -8.40 17.15
N ALA A 342 7.08 -7.42 16.57
CA ALA A 342 5.62 -7.38 16.55
C ALA A 342 5.01 -8.64 15.92
N LEU A 343 5.50 -9.02 14.73
CA LEU A 343 5.07 -10.23 14.03
C LEU A 343 5.33 -11.51 14.86
N THR A 344 6.53 -11.62 15.45
CA THR A 344 6.91 -12.81 16.22
C THR A 344 6.10 -12.93 17.50
N GLU A 345 5.89 -11.85 18.24
CA GLU A 345 5.06 -11.81 19.44
C GLU A 345 3.58 -12.08 19.15
N TYR A 346 3.12 -11.75 17.95
CA TYR A 346 1.75 -12.05 17.51
C TYR A 346 1.55 -13.53 17.12
N GLY A 347 2.62 -14.24 16.75
CA GLY A 347 2.58 -15.68 16.46
C GLY A 347 3.09 -16.11 15.08
N TYR A 348 3.68 -15.19 14.31
CA TYR A 348 4.40 -15.56 13.08
C TYR A 348 5.73 -16.23 13.43
N LYS A 349 6.17 -17.17 12.59
CA LYS A 349 7.50 -17.79 12.75
C LYS A 349 8.58 -16.75 12.49
N LEU A 350 9.68 -16.80 13.29
CA LEU A 350 10.75 -15.81 13.23
C LEU A 350 11.37 -15.69 11.81
N GLU A 351 11.63 -16.83 11.15
CA GLU A 351 12.19 -16.85 9.80
C GLU A 351 11.24 -16.22 8.75
N GLU A 352 9.93 -16.30 8.98
CA GLU A 352 8.92 -15.68 8.11
C GLU A 352 8.74 -14.22 8.48
N ALA A 353 8.68 -13.89 9.76
CA ALA A 353 8.65 -12.49 10.22
C ALA A 353 9.84 -11.69 9.68
N ARG A 354 11.04 -12.27 9.61
CA ARG A 354 12.22 -11.65 8.98
C ARG A 354 12.06 -11.40 7.48
N ASN A 355 11.19 -12.16 6.82
CA ASN A 355 10.94 -11.99 5.38
C ASN A 355 9.74 -11.08 5.08
N TYR A 356 9.26 -10.30 6.04
CA TYR A 356 8.13 -9.41 5.81
C TYR A 356 8.39 -8.40 4.67
N ALA A 357 7.32 -8.06 3.98
CA ALA A 357 7.21 -6.91 3.10
C ALA A 357 5.93 -6.15 3.44
N ASN A 358 5.70 -5.03 2.77
CA ASN A 358 4.40 -4.38 2.80
C ASN A 358 3.77 -4.40 1.42
N ASP A 359 2.46 -4.31 1.40
CA ASP A 359 1.71 -4.00 0.20
C ASP A 359 0.52 -3.09 0.53
N GLY A 360 -0.03 -2.44 -0.50
CA GLY A 360 -0.99 -1.38 -0.27
C GLY A 360 -0.29 -0.12 0.23
N CYS A 361 -0.76 0.41 1.33
CA CYS A 361 -0.21 1.64 1.91
C CYS A 361 1.06 1.36 2.74
N TRP A 362 0.95 0.48 3.74
CA TRP A 362 2.02 0.07 4.65
C TRP A 362 1.66 -1.24 5.39
N GLU A 363 0.73 -2.02 4.89
CA GLU A 363 0.26 -3.23 5.55
C GLU A 363 1.33 -4.30 5.50
N VAL A 364 1.82 -4.69 6.68
CA VAL A 364 2.88 -5.69 6.81
C VAL A 364 2.34 -7.09 6.53
N GLN A 365 3.01 -7.82 5.66
CA GLN A 365 2.62 -9.15 5.20
C GLN A 365 3.84 -10.05 5.02
N ILE A 366 3.60 -11.36 4.94
CA ILE A 366 4.60 -12.34 4.50
C ILE A 366 4.37 -12.61 3.01
N PRO A 367 5.30 -12.19 2.11
CA PRO A 367 5.16 -12.32 0.67
C PRO A 367 4.84 -13.75 0.23
N GLY A 368 3.85 -13.91 -0.63
CA GLY A 368 3.44 -15.19 -1.19
C GLY A 368 2.84 -16.18 -0.19
N LYS A 369 2.45 -15.71 1.02
CA LYS A 369 1.93 -16.56 2.10
C LYS A 369 0.71 -16.01 2.82
N THR A 370 0.31 -14.76 2.52
CA THR A 370 -0.71 -14.06 3.29
C THR A 370 -1.92 -13.74 2.43
N PHE A 371 -3.06 -14.31 2.79
CA PHE A 371 -4.35 -13.75 2.44
C PHE A 371 -4.61 -12.55 3.35
N PHE A 372 -4.93 -11.40 2.77
CA PHE A 372 -5.09 -10.17 3.53
C PHE A 372 -6.37 -9.42 3.17
N ILE A 373 -7.17 -9.08 4.17
CA ILE A 373 -8.25 -8.11 4.09
C ILE A 373 -8.07 -7.11 5.22
N TYR A 374 -8.18 -5.83 4.94
CA TYR A 374 -8.25 -4.77 5.94
C TYR A 374 -9.69 -4.33 6.17
N ALA A 375 -10.00 -3.95 7.42
CA ALA A 375 -11.33 -3.48 7.83
C ALA A 375 -11.19 -2.14 8.58
N PRO A 376 -11.07 -1.01 7.86
CA PRO A 376 -10.89 0.30 8.47
C PRO A 376 -12.22 0.84 8.99
N PHE A 377 -12.17 1.58 10.10
CA PHE A 377 -13.30 2.30 10.65
C PHE A 377 -12.89 3.65 11.23
N ASP A 378 -13.81 4.59 11.24
CA ASP A 378 -13.63 5.95 11.75
C ASP A 378 -13.95 6.00 13.24
N SER A 379 -12.91 6.11 14.10
CA SER A 379 -13.09 6.17 15.56
C SER A 379 -13.73 7.47 16.04
N LEU A 380 -13.55 8.58 15.29
CA LEU A 380 -14.23 9.84 15.62
C LEU A 380 -15.74 9.72 15.32
N ALA A 381 -16.10 9.16 14.18
CA ALA A 381 -17.51 8.89 13.87
C ALA A 381 -18.13 7.89 14.87
N LEU A 382 -17.36 6.91 15.34
CA LEU A 382 -17.78 5.99 16.41
C LEU A 382 -18.12 6.77 17.69
N LEU A 383 -17.22 7.67 18.14
CA LEU A 383 -17.47 8.56 19.28
C LEU A 383 -18.71 9.43 19.05
N GLN A 384 -18.78 10.14 17.94
CA GLN A 384 -19.86 11.08 17.66
C GLN A 384 -21.24 10.39 17.53
N ARG A 385 -21.30 9.24 16.83
CA ARG A 385 -22.58 8.58 16.52
C ARG A 385 -23.06 7.65 17.62
N GLN A 386 -22.18 6.80 18.15
CA GLN A 386 -22.59 5.74 19.07
C GLN A 386 -22.55 6.19 20.53
N VAL A 387 -21.64 7.10 20.90
CA VAL A 387 -21.49 7.56 22.28
C VAL A 387 -22.21 8.89 22.50
N LEU A 388 -21.97 9.86 21.61
CA LEU A 388 -22.53 11.22 21.71
C LEU A 388 -23.84 11.39 20.92
N CYS A 389 -24.38 10.34 20.30
CA CYS A 389 -25.66 10.31 19.58
C CYS A 389 -25.81 11.44 18.54
N ASN A 390 -24.75 11.78 17.81
CA ASN A 390 -24.64 12.96 16.93
C ASN A 390 -25.02 14.27 17.62
N TYR A 391 -24.76 14.35 18.95
CA TYR A 391 -25.13 15.45 19.83
C TYR A 391 -26.66 15.63 20.03
N GLU A 392 -27.45 14.63 19.61
CA GLU A 392 -28.91 14.59 19.79
C GLU A 392 -29.24 13.80 21.05
N ASN A 393 -29.52 14.50 22.16
CA ASN A 393 -29.86 13.91 23.45
C ASN A 393 -28.90 12.77 23.89
N PRO A 394 -27.59 13.01 23.95
CA PRO A 394 -26.64 12.00 24.41
C PRO A 394 -26.90 11.65 25.88
N PRO A 395 -26.48 10.45 26.33
CA PRO A 395 -26.47 10.13 27.76
C PRO A 395 -25.65 11.15 28.53
N GLU A 396 -26.10 11.51 29.74
CA GLU A 396 -25.31 12.32 30.66
C GLU A 396 -24.19 11.49 31.28
N PHE A 397 -22.99 12.05 31.35
CA PHE A 397 -21.84 11.44 32.00
C PHE A 397 -21.41 12.31 33.20
N SER A 398 -21.23 11.68 34.35
CA SER A 398 -20.80 12.38 35.57
C SER A 398 -19.30 12.57 35.66
N SER A 399 -18.54 11.81 34.86
CA SER A 399 -17.07 11.86 34.84
C SER A 399 -16.52 11.52 33.45
N PHE A 400 -15.26 11.91 33.23
CA PHE A 400 -14.54 11.52 32.03
C PHE A 400 -14.42 9.98 31.91
N GLU A 401 -14.22 9.29 33.03
CA GLU A 401 -14.08 7.81 33.00
C GLU A 401 -15.36 7.10 32.56
N GLU A 402 -16.53 7.63 32.89
CA GLU A 402 -17.81 7.11 32.39
C GLU A 402 -17.95 7.35 30.87
N LEU A 403 -17.59 8.53 30.37
CA LEU A 403 -17.57 8.82 28.94
C LEU A 403 -16.57 7.91 28.21
N TYR A 404 -15.36 7.76 28.75
CA TYR A 404 -14.34 6.89 28.17
C TYR A 404 -14.79 5.42 28.16
N ALA A 405 -15.39 4.94 29.23
CA ALA A 405 -15.92 3.56 29.29
C ALA A 405 -16.98 3.31 28.23
N ALA A 406 -17.88 4.28 27.97
CA ALA A 406 -18.86 4.19 26.89
C ALA A 406 -18.18 4.14 25.52
N PHE A 407 -17.14 4.94 25.28
CA PHE A 407 -16.36 4.90 24.04
C PHE A 407 -15.61 3.57 23.88
N SER A 408 -14.96 3.09 24.94
CA SER A 408 -14.24 1.80 24.92
C SER A 408 -15.18 0.62 24.63
N GLN A 409 -16.41 0.66 25.16
CA GLN A 409 -17.43 -0.34 24.84
C GLN A 409 -17.91 -0.26 23.38
N ALA A 410 -18.07 0.94 22.82
CA ALA A 410 -18.40 1.13 21.41
C ALA A 410 -17.26 0.59 20.51
N LEU A 411 -16.00 0.87 20.87
CA LEU A 411 -14.82 0.36 20.19
C LEU A 411 -14.79 -1.18 20.20
N LYS A 412 -15.05 -1.78 21.36
CA LYS A 412 -15.15 -3.25 21.49
C LYS A 412 -16.24 -3.83 20.58
N SER A 413 -17.41 -3.20 20.54
CA SER A 413 -18.51 -3.64 19.69
C SER A 413 -18.17 -3.52 18.20
N GLN A 414 -17.45 -2.49 17.80
CA GLN A 414 -16.97 -2.32 16.42
C GLN A 414 -15.98 -3.44 16.03
N VAL A 415 -15.02 -3.77 16.89
CA VAL A 415 -14.07 -4.87 16.66
C VAL A 415 -14.80 -6.22 16.60
N GLU A 416 -15.79 -6.45 17.47
CA GLU A 416 -16.61 -7.68 17.45
C GLU A 416 -17.39 -7.81 16.12
N ALA A 417 -17.92 -6.71 15.58
CA ALA A 417 -18.60 -6.70 14.28
C ALA A 417 -17.63 -7.09 13.15
N ILE A 418 -16.38 -6.61 13.19
CA ILE A 418 -15.35 -7.00 12.24
C ILE A 418 -14.99 -8.50 12.42
N GLY A 419 -14.85 -8.97 13.65
CA GLY A 419 -14.64 -10.41 13.94
C GLY A 419 -15.76 -11.28 13.38
N GLN A 420 -17.01 -10.79 13.41
CA GLN A 420 -18.15 -11.51 12.83
C GLN A 420 -18.05 -11.62 11.30
N ILE A 421 -17.49 -10.63 10.61
CA ILE A 421 -17.21 -10.73 9.15
C ILE A 421 -16.27 -11.90 8.88
N GLY A 422 -15.20 -12.05 9.68
CA GLY A 422 -14.29 -13.19 9.58
C GLY A 422 -14.98 -14.53 9.77
N ARG A 423 -15.76 -14.66 10.83
CA ARG A 423 -16.53 -15.89 11.14
C ARG A 423 -17.54 -16.26 10.05
N ASN A 424 -18.19 -15.28 9.44
CA ASN A 424 -19.19 -15.49 8.39
C ASN A 424 -18.61 -16.06 7.08
N ARG A 425 -17.29 -16.09 6.93
CA ARG A 425 -16.62 -16.73 5.79
C ARG A 425 -16.69 -18.25 5.83
N PHE A 426 -17.05 -18.83 6.97
CA PHE A 426 -17.05 -20.28 7.20
C PHE A 426 -18.44 -20.87 7.37
N VAL A 427 -18.52 -22.17 7.10
CA VAL A 427 -19.63 -23.05 7.45
C VAL A 427 -19.10 -24.17 8.33
N THR A 428 -19.90 -24.63 9.26
CA THR A 428 -19.57 -25.82 10.06
C THR A 428 -20.05 -27.06 9.29
N LEU A 429 -19.16 -28.01 9.07
CA LEU A 429 -19.45 -29.29 8.44
C LEU A 429 -20.06 -30.27 9.46
N GLU A 430 -20.54 -31.43 8.97
CA GLU A 430 -21.19 -32.46 9.80
C GLU A 430 -20.25 -33.03 10.88
N ASP A 431 -18.93 -33.06 10.62
CA ASP A 431 -17.90 -33.51 11.57
C ASP A 431 -17.46 -32.42 12.57
N GLY A 432 -18.07 -31.23 12.51
CA GLY A 432 -17.76 -30.09 13.36
C GLY A 432 -16.58 -29.22 12.88
N SER A 433 -15.90 -29.58 11.79
CA SER A 433 -14.85 -28.77 11.19
C SER A 433 -15.41 -27.55 10.48
N LEU A 434 -14.56 -26.55 10.25
CA LEU A 434 -14.93 -25.34 9.48
C LEU A 434 -14.39 -25.45 8.06
N ASP A 435 -15.22 -25.11 7.06
CA ASP A 435 -14.79 -24.93 5.68
C ASP A 435 -15.29 -23.56 5.15
N HIS A 436 -14.61 -23.04 4.14
CA HIS A 436 -15.00 -21.76 3.52
C HIS A 436 -16.35 -21.88 2.83
N ARG A 437 -17.24 -20.92 3.10
CA ARG A 437 -18.63 -20.92 2.62
C ARG A 437 -18.75 -20.83 1.11
N HIS A 438 -17.91 -20.00 0.50
CA HIS A 438 -17.97 -19.66 -0.92
C HIS A 438 -16.65 -19.95 -1.63
N GLU A 439 -16.75 -20.45 -2.85
CA GLU A 439 -15.64 -20.49 -3.80
C GLU A 439 -15.59 -19.12 -4.49
N THR A 440 -14.48 -18.41 -4.31
CA THR A 440 -14.27 -17.11 -4.96
C THR A 440 -13.15 -17.25 -5.97
N PRO A 441 -13.42 -17.07 -7.28
CA PRO A 441 -12.40 -17.19 -8.31
C PRO A 441 -11.30 -16.13 -8.15
N CYS A 442 -10.07 -16.59 -7.97
CA CYS A 442 -8.88 -15.76 -7.86
C CYS A 442 -7.62 -16.53 -8.29
N THR A 443 -7.76 -17.38 -9.31
CA THR A 443 -6.74 -18.38 -9.66
C THR A 443 -5.43 -17.75 -10.10
N VAL A 444 -5.45 -16.65 -10.86
CA VAL A 444 -4.22 -15.95 -11.31
C VAL A 444 -3.31 -15.56 -10.14
N VAL A 445 -3.87 -15.07 -9.05
CA VAL A 445 -3.10 -14.74 -7.82
C VAL A 445 -2.69 -16.01 -7.10
N SER A 446 -3.64 -16.94 -6.95
CA SER A 446 -3.43 -18.21 -6.22
C SER A 446 -2.28 -19.05 -6.77
N LEU A 447 -1.93 -18.89 -8.05
CA LEU A 447 -0.76 -19.53 -8.66
C LEU A 447 0.56 -19.18 -7.96
N PHE A 448 0.63 -18.01 -7.37
CA PHE A 448 1.84 -17.42 -6.79
C PHE A 448 1.72 -17.21 -5.28
N GLU A 449 0.77 -17.90 -4.64
CA GLU A 449 0.62 -17.94 -3.18
C GLU A 449 0.93 -19.34 -2.67
N ARG A 450 1.93 -19.43 -1.79
CA ARG A 450 2.38 -20.71 -1.22
C ARG A 450 1.24 -21.38 -0.43
N GLY A 451 1.14 -22.67 -0.56
CA GLY A 451 0.08 -23.46 0.01
C GLY A 451 -1.13 -23.64 -0.90
N CYS A 452 -1.45 -22.70 -1.79
CA CYS A 452 -2.62 -22.81 -2.65
C CYS A 452 -2.59 -24.09 -3.53
N ILE A 453 -1.48 -24.33 -4.20
CA ILE A 453 -1.32 -25.51 -5.06
C ILE A 453 -1.27 -26.79 -4.26
N GLU A 454 -0.50 -26.80 -3.17
CA GLU A 454 -0.36 -27.97 -2.29
C GLU A 454 -1.69 -28.38 -1.67
N LYS A 455 -2.46 -27.40 -1.15
CA LYS A 455 -3.75 -27.63 -0.50
C LYS A 455 -4.90 -27.81 -1.51
N GLY A 456 -4.69 -27.48 -2.79
CA GLY A 456 -5.77 -27.45 -3.81
C GLY A 456 -6.84 -26.40 -3.49
N ARG A 457 -6.46 -25.26 -2.90
CA ARG A 457 -7.36 -24.21 -2.41
C ARG A 457 -6.96 -22.85 -2.95
N SER A 458 -7.94 -22.03 -3.31
CA SER A 458 -7.67 -20.68 -3.79
C SER A 458 -7.21 -19.74 -2.68
N TYR A 459 -6.73 -18.56 -3.07
CA TYR A 459 -6.34 -17.48 -2.17
C TYR A 459 -7.43 -17.11 -1.14
N PHE A 460 -8.71 -17.13 -1.53
CA PHE A 460 -9.84 -16.81 -0.65
C PHE A 460 -10.30 -17.99 0.21
N GLU A 461 -9.76 -19.18 0.03
CA GLU A 461 -10.29 -20.42 0.57
C GLU A 461 -9.29 -21.19 1.45
N GLY A 462 -8.42 -20.46 2.15
CA GLY A 462 -7.40 -21.05 3.02
C GLY A 462 -6.20 -21.64 2.29
N GLY A 463 -6.00 -21.26 1.03
CA GLY A 463 -4.80 -21.62 0.27
C GLY A 463 -3.53 -21.07 0.91
N PRO A 464 -3.38 -19.77 1.15
CA PRO A 464 -2.23 -19.19 1.82
C PRO A 464 -2.00 -19.76 3.22
N ASP A 465 -0.77 -19.59 3.73
CA ASP A 465 -0.41 -20.07 5.07
C ASP A 465 -1.04 -19.23 6.19
N TYR A 466 -1.24 -17.93 5.94
CA TYR A 466 -1.84 -16.97 6.86
C TYR A 466 -3.12 -16.40 6.27
N GLU A 467 -4.23 -16.48 7.00
CA GLU A 467 -5.48 -15.79 6.71
C GLU A 467 -5.63 -14.61 7.67
N VAL A 468 -5.60 -13.39 7.14
CA VAL A 468 -5.63 -12.16 7.91
C VAL A 468 -6.84 -11.31 7.54
N LEU A 469 -7.63 -10.94 8.54
CA LEU A 469 -8.60 -9.86 8.48
C LEU A 469 -8.20 -8.81 9.51
N SER A 470 -7.57 -7.74 9.07
CA SER A 470 -6.97 -6.73 9.94
C SER A 470 -7.94 -5.59 10.25
N PRO A 471 -8.40 -5.43 11.52
CA PRO A 471 -9.09 -4.21 11.93
C PRO A 471 -8.13 -3.02 11.91
N HIS A 472 -8.53 -1.89 11.33
CA HIS A 472 -7.74 -0.66 11.31
C HIS A 472 -8.51 0.50 11.92
N ILE A 473 -7.97 1.07 13.01
CA ILE A 473 -8.54 2.26 13.65
C ILE A 473 -8.05 3.51 12.92
N GLY A 474 -8.96 4.30 12.35
CA GLY A 474 -8.68 5.59 11.74
C GLY A 474 -9.28 6.74 12.52
N GLY A 475 -8.83 7.98 12.26
CA GLY A 475 -9.28 9.18 12.97
C GLY A 475 -8.87 9.19 14.44
N LEU A 476 -7.86 8.40 14.82
CA LEU A 476 -7.41 8.29 16.21
C LEU A 476 -6.97 9.63 16.81
N PRO A 477 -6.11 10.46 16.17
CA PRO A 477 -5.71 11.75 16.74
C PRO A 477 -6.89 12.68 16.99
N ASP A 478 -7.87 12.69 16.09
CA ASP A 478 -9.06 13.54 16.21
C ASP A 478 -10.00 13.08 17.34
N THR A 479 -10.10 11.76 17.52
CA THR A 479 -10.82 11.15 18.65
C THR A 479 -10.17 11.48 19.98
N VAL A 480 -8.84 11.34 20.06
CA VAL A 480 -8.03 11.68 21.22
C VAL A 480 -8.21 13.15 21.58
N ASN A 481 -8.07 14.05 20.60
CA ASN A 481 -8.22 15.49 20.78
C ASN A 481 -9.65 15.85 21.25
N SER A 482 -10.68 15.19 20.69
CA SER A 482 -12.06 15.41 21.10
C SER A 482 -12.35 14.96 22.53
N LEU A 483 -11.93 13.75 22.89
CA LEU A 483 -12.08 13.23 24.26
C LEU A 483 -11.30 14.10 25.27
N TYR A 484 -10.07 14.51 24.90
CA TYR A 484 -9.26 15.38 25.73
C TYR A 484 -9.90 16.75 25.96
N ALA A 485 -10.41 17.38 24.88
CA ALA A 485 -11.09 18.68 25.00
C ALA A 485 -12.35 18.59 25.87
N ILE A 486 -13.16 17.53 25.71
CA ILE A 486 -14.33 17.30 26.58
C ILE A 486 -13.89 17.16 28.05
N ASN A 487 -12.84 16.33 28.29
CA ASN A 487 -12.33 16.16 29.65
C ASN A 487 -11.92 17.48 30.27
N LYS A 488 -11.11 18.29 29.57
CA LYS A 488 -10.61 19.57 30.09
C LYS A 488 -11.75 20.58 30.34
N LEU A 489 -12.59 20.80 29.32
CA LEU A 489 -13.59 21.85 29.34
C LEU A 489 -14.76 21.56 30.29
N VAL A 490 -15.26 20.30 30.28
CA VAL A 490 -16.46 19.90 31.00
C VAL A 490 -16.16 19.37 32.39
N PHE A 491 -15.25 18.38 32.49
CA PHE A 491 -15.03 17.68 33.76
C PHE A 491 -13.99 18.34 34.65
N CYS A 492 -12.88 18.86 34.08
CA CYS A 492 -11.83 19.52 34.88
C CYS A 492 -12.13 20.98 35.19
N GLU A 493 -12.32 21.80 34.17
CA GLU A 493 -12.51 23.25 34.30
C GLU A 493 -13.94 23.65 34.61
N LYS A 494 -14.91 22.78 34.26
CA LYS A 494 -16.35 23.01 34.46
C LYS A 494 -16.85 24.35 33.88
N LYS A 495 -16.29 24.74 32.73
CA LYS A 495 -16.68 25.98 32.02
C LYS A 495 -18.08 25.91 31.44
N VAL A 496 -18.48 24.72 31.02
CA VAL A 496 -19.80 24.37 30.50
C VAL A 496 -20.21 23.03 31.06
N THR A 497 -21.52 22.77 31.16
CA THR A 497 -22.02 21.42 31.46
C THR A 497 -21.87 20.54 30.24
N PHE A 498 -21.93 19.21 30.41
CA PHE A 498 -21.87 18.27 29.32
C PHE A 498 -23.01 18.54 28.30
N SER A 499 -24.24 18.65 28.77
CA SER A 499 -25.41 18.94 27.91
C SER A 499 -25.29 20.27 27.16
N GLN A 500 -24.80 21.36 27.82
CA GLN A 500 -24.54 22.63 27.14
C GLN A 500 -23.50 22.46 26.03
N PHE A 501 -22.43 21.72 26.30
CA PHE A 501 -21.38 21.51 25.32
C PHE A 501 -21.84 20.69 24.12
N MET A 502 -22.63 19.64 24.34
CA MET A 502 -23.22 18.86 23.24
C MET A 502 -24.16 19.74 22.36
N ASN A 503 -24.93 20.65 22.97
CA ASN A 503 -25.75 21.57 22.19
C ASN A 503 -24.93 22.57 21.37
N ILE A 504 -23.79 23.03 21.88
CA ILE A 504 -22.83 23.87 21.12
C ILE A 504 -22.30 23.13 19.90
N LEU A 505 -21.87 21.87 20.08
CA LEU A 505 -21.35 21.03 18.99
C LEU A 505 -22.44 20.71 17.96
N LYS A 506 -23.66 20.43 18.39
CA LYS A 506 -24.84 20.22 17.52
C LYS A 506 -25.08 21.41 16.61
N ASN A 507 -24.93 22.63 17.11
CA ASN A 507 -25.08 23.88 16.38
C ASN A 507 -23.77 24.34 15.71
N ASN A 508 -22.81 23.45 15.53
CA ASN A 508 -21.57 23.71 14.80
C ASN A 508 -20.80 24.94 15.29
N TRP A 509 -20.76 25.16 16.62
CA TRP A 509 -20.15 26.32 17.30
C TRP A 509 -20.82 27.67 17.06
N GLU A 510 -21.95 27.74 16.36
CA GLU A 510 -22.66 28.98 16.08
C GLU A 510 -22.95 29.75 17.38
N GLY A 511 -22.57 31.03 17.42
CA GLY A 511 -22.72 31.90 18.58
C GLY A 511 -21.77 31.57 19.77
N HIS A 512 -20.78 30.72 19.58
CA HIS A 512 -19.80 30.33 20.61
C HIS A 512 -18.36 30.41 20.10
N GLU A 513 -18.05 31.37 19.22
CA GLU A 513 -16.76 31.55 18.57
C GLU A 513 -15.62 31.77 19.59
N ASP A 514 -15.89 32.51 20.69
CA ASP A 514 -14.90 32.73 21.75
C ASP A 514 -14.53 31.41 22.45
N LEU A 515 -15.52 30.57 22.74
CA LEU A 515 -15.28 29.25 23.34
C LEU A 515 -14.56 28.32 22.37
N ARG A 516 -14.91 28.36 21.07
CA ARG A 516 -14.24 27.63 20.03
C ARG A 516 -12.77 28.04 19.93
N GLN A 517 -12.49 29.33 19.92
CA GLN A 517 -11.13 29.85 19.92
C GLN A 517 -10.39 29.45 21.21
N TYR A 518 -11.06 29.51 22.37
CA TYR A 518 -10.48 29.09 23.65
C TYR A 518 -10.01 27.62 23.56
N VAL A 519 -10.86 26.66 23.18
CA VAL A 519 -10.48 25.24 23.12
C VAL A 519 -9.40 25.01 22.09
N SER A 520 -9.42 25.69 20.95
CA SER A 520 -8.44 25.53 19.87
C SER A 520 -7.03 26.01 20.25
N GLN A 521 -6.92 27.02 21.11
CA GLN A 521 -5.64 27.66 21.43
C GLN A 521 -5.12 27.32 22.82
N LYS A 522 -5.99 27.06 23.79
CA LYS A 522 -5.60 26.84 25.19
C LYS A 522 -5.00 25.47 25.44
N TYR A 523 -5.50 24.44 24.74
CA TYR A 523 -5.11 23.07 25.00
C TYR A 523 -3.99 22.62 24.08
N THR A 524 -3.07 21.82 24.63
CA THR A 524 -2.00 21.18 23.85
C THR A 524 -2.50 19.82 23.40
N TYR A 525 -2.72 19.70 22.09
CA TYR A 525 -3.26 18.48 21.46
C TYR A 525 -2.18 17.47 21.11
N TYR A 526 -2.61 16.26 20.66
CA TYR A 526 -1.73 15.19 20.23
C TYR A 526 -0.74 15.65 19.16
N GLY A 527 0.49 15.13 19.23
CA GLY A 527 1.60 15.48 18.33
C GLY A 527 2.54 16.56 18.85
N ASN A 528 2.36 17.00 20.11
CA ASN A 528 3.16 18.07 20.74
C ASN A 528 4.03 17.58 21.92
N ASP A 529 4.31 16.29 22.03
CA ASP A 529 5.05 15.69 23.14
C ASP A 529 4.45 16.05 24.52
N SER A 530 3.13 15.91 24.61
CA SER A 530 2.37 16.18 25.84
C SER A 530 1.84 14.90 26.44
N ASP A 531 2.40 14.50 27.60
CA ASP A 531 2.03 13.22 28.25
C ASP A 531 0.55 13.10 28.58
N GLU A 532 -0.12 14.20 28.87
CA GLU A 532 -1.53 14.18 29.26
C GLU A 532 -2.44 13.70 28.10
N VAL A 533 -2.21 14.22 26.90
CA VAL A 533 -3.01 13.86 25.73
C VAL A 533 -2.47 12.60 25.05
N ASP A 534 -1.15 12.41 25.00
CA ASP A 534 -0.53 11.26 24.35
C ASP A 534 -0.85 9.94 25.07
N LYS A 535 -0.96 9.96 26.42
CA LYS A 535 -1.42 8.80 27.22
C LYS A 535 -2.83 8.36 26.87
N LEU A 536 -3.70 9.27 26.44
CA LEU A 536 -5.04 8.90 25.98
C LEU A 536 -4.99 8.14 24.65
N ALA A 537 -4.10 8.54 23.73
CA ALA A 537 -3.84 7.78 22.50
C ALA A 537 -3.32 6.37 22.82
N CYS A 538 -2.35 6.26 23.73
CA CYS A 538 -1.82 4.98 24.20
C CYS A 538 -2.92 4.09 24.79
N ARG A 539 -3.81 4.64 25.62
CA ARG A 539 -4.93 3.92 26.25
C ARG A 539 -5.90 3.36 25.19
N ILE A 540 -6.25 4.16 24.19
CA ILE A 540 -7.16 3.71 23.11
C ILE A 540 -6.53 2.58 22.30
N LEU A 541 -5.24 2.70 21.96
CA LEU A 541 -4.54 1.65 21.19
C LEU A 541 -4.38 0.35 22.00
N GLU A 542 -4.17 0.44 23.31
CA GLU A 542 -4.13 -0.72 24.21
C GLU A 542 -5.47 -1.46 24.25
N ASP A 543 -6.57 -0.72 24.47
CA ASP A 543 -7.91 -1.27 24.45
C ASP A 543 -8.22 -1.91 23.09
N PHE A 544 -7.91 -1.21 21.99
CA PHE A 544 -8.13 -1.69 20.63
C PHE A 544 -7.37 -3.00 20.35
N SER A 545 -6.07 -3.04 20.67
CA SER A 545 -5.26 -4.24 20.53
C SER A 545 -5.83 -5.42 21.33
N THR A 546 -6.24 -5.16 22.57
CA THR A 546 -6.86 -6.16 23.45
C THR A 546 -8.15 -6.70 22.81
N TYR A 547 -9.01 -5.86 22.28
CA TYR A 547 -10.26 -6.30 21.66
C TYR A 547 -10.05 -7.08 20.37
N CYS A 548 -9.05 -6.72 19.56
CA CYS A 548 -8.66 -7.50 18.38
C CYS A 548 -8.18 -8.89 18.77
N LYS A 549 -7.31 -9.00 19.79
CA LYS A 549 -6.81 -10.29 20.28
C LYS A 549 -7.91 -11.21 20.81
N LEU A 550 -9.02 -10.67 21.32
CA LEU A 550 -10.18 -11.46 21.73
C LEU A 550 -10.92 -12.12 20.56
N GLN A 551 -10.66 -11.73 19.31
CA GLN A 551 -11.24 -12.35 18.12
C GLN A 551 -10.44 -13.56 17.65
N ASP A 552 -9.12 -13.62 17.95
CA ASP A 552 -8.25 -14.72 17.55
C ASP A 552 -8.75 -16.07 18.12
N GLY A 553 -8.56 -17.12 17.33
CA GLY A 553 -8.95 -18.49 17.72
C GLY A 553 -10.44 -18.80 17.64
N ARG A 554 -11.30 -17.84 17.30
CA ARG A 554 -12.76 -18.07 17.12
C ARG A 554 -13.11 -18.62 15.73
N CYS A 555 -12.20 -18.48 14.77
CA CYS A 555 -12.23 -19.05 13.43
C CYS A 555 -10.78 -19.10 12.92
N PRO A 556 -10.51 -19.79 11.78
CA PRO A 556 -9.16 -19.88 11.22
C PRO A 556 -8.63 -18.56 10.59
N VAL A 557 -8.98 -17.41 11.15
CA VAL A 557 -8.56 -16.08 10.69
C VAL A 557 -7.86 -15.37 11.84
N MET A 558 -6.74 -14.71 11.54
CA MET A 558 -6.00 -13.83 12.43
C MET A 558 -6.57 -12.41 12.36
N PHE A 559 -6.61 -11.70 13.49
CA PHE A 559 -7.14 -10.33 13.58
C PHE A 559 -6.09 -9.34 14.09
N PRO A 560 -4.91 -9.24 13.43
CA PRO A 560 -3.88 -8.30 13.86
C PRO A 560 -4.33 -6.85 13.65
N PRO A 561 -4.26 -5.98 14.69
CA PRO A 561 -4.68 -4.59 14.57
C PRO A 561 -3.67 -3.74 13.79
N GLY A 562 -4.18 -2.65 13.20
CA GLY A 562 -3.40 -1.59 12.60
C GLY A 562 -4.05 -0.21 12.76
N VAL A 563 -3.32 0.83 12.43
CA VAL A 563 -3.82 2.22 12.45
C VAL A 563 -3.74 2.80 11.05
N SER A 564 -4.88 3.21 10.49
CA SER A 564 -4.91 3.78 9.15
C SER A 564 -6.23 4.48 8.83
N THR A 565 -6.15 5.57 8.07
CA THR A 565 -7.30 6.18 7.39
C THR A 565 -7.46 5.68 5.96
N PHE A 566 -6.43 5.11 5.36
CA PHE A 566 -6.41 4.69 3.94
C PHE A 566 -6.93 5.78 2.99
N GLY A 567 -6.54 7.03 3.20
CA GLY A 567 -6.98 8.14 2.36
C GLY A 567 -8.47 8.51 2.47
N ARG A 568 -9.18 8.01 3.49
CA ARG A 568 -10.62 8.27 3.66
C ARG A 568 -10.93 9.56 4.43
N GLN A 569 -9.95 10.39 4.78
CA GLN A 569 -10.19 11.60 5.55
C GLN A 569 -11.17 12.55 4.85
N ILE A 570 -11.14 12.65 3.53
CA ILE A 570 -12.09 13.45 2.75
C ILE A 570 -13.49 12.80 2.79
N GLU A 571 -13.61 11.51 2.47
CA GLU A 571 -14.87 10.76 2.50
C GLU A 571 -15.51 10.82 3.89
N TRP A 572 -14.72 10.62 4.94
CA TRP A 572 -15.21 10.64 6.31
C TRP A 572 -15.64 12.03 6.77
N SER A 573 -15.00 13.10 6.28
CA SER A 573 -15.32 14.48 6.66
C SER A 573 -16.79 14.80 6.40
N HIS A 574 -17.36 14.34 5.29
CA HIS A 574 -18.75 14.58 4.89
C HIS A 574 -19.76 14.07 5.93
N ASN A 575 -19.35 13.13 6.77
CA ASN A 575 -20.22 12.48 7.77
C ASN A 575 -19.86 12.83 9.21
N ARG A 576 -18.90 13.73 9.44
CA ARG A 576 -18.42 14.15 10.76
C ARG A 576 -19.07 15.46 11.17
N GLY A 577 -19.60 15.50 12.39
CA GLY A 577 -20.05 16.73 13.04
C GLY A 577 -18.89 17.62 13.52
N ALA A 578 -19.21 18.76 14.11
CA ALA A 578 -18.22 19.61 14.78
C ALA A 578 -17.41 18.83 15.82
N THR A 579 -16.12 19.11 15.94
CA THR A 579 -15.27 18.44 16.93
C THR A 579 -15.20 19.25 18.24
N ALA A 580 -15.01 18.56 19.35
CA ALA A 580 -14.86 19.19 20.66
C ALA A 580 -13.61 20.08 20.79
N PHE A 581 -12.63 19.89 19.90
CA PHE A 581 -11.41 20.70 19.85
C PHE A 581 -11.46 21.87 18.83
N GLY A 582 -12.68 22.25 18.40
CA GLY A 582 -12.91 23.53 17.69
C GLY A 582 -12.92 23.45 16.16
N ARG A 583 -12.98 22.26 15.52
CA ARG A 583 -13.15 22.16 14.08
C ARG A 583 -14.65 22.12 13.72
N PRO A 584 -15.07 22.79 12.63
CA PRO A 584 -16.46 22.72 12.18
C PRO A 584 -16.79 21.34 11.62
N GLY A 585 -18.08 21.02 11.56
CA GLY A 585 -18.55 19.84 10.86
C GLY A 585 -18.15 19.86 9.39
N GLY A 586 -17.81 18.71 8.84
CA GLY A 586 -17.34 18.58 7.46
C GLY A 586 -15.86 18.92 7.25
N ALA A 587 -15.12 19.31 8.29
CA ALA A 587 -13.69 19.57 8.15
C ALA A 587 -12.90 18.30 7.83
N VAL A 588 -11.95 18.38 6.90
CA VAL A 588 -10.95 17.34 6.68
C VAL A 588 -9.97 17.37 7.86
N LEU A 589 -9.76 16.24 8.50
CA LEU A 589 -8.99 16.10 9.73
C LEU A 589 -7.73 15.24 9.49
N SER A 590 -7.19 14.64 10.59
CA SER A 590 -5.94 13.89 10.51
C SER A 590 -5.99 12.67 9.58
N GLY A 591 -4.87 12.41 8.91
CA GLY A 591 -4.58 11.13 8.30
C GLY A 591 -3.77 10.24 9.24
N ASN A 592 -4.05 8.94 9.26
CA ASN A 592 -3.26 7.95 9.98
C ASN A 592 -2.98 8.30 11.46
N MET A 593 -1.69 8.33 11.86
CA MET A 593 -1.24 8.76 13.21
C MET A 593 -0.78 10.22 13.23
N ASN A 594 -1.01 10.97 12.16
CA ASN A 594 -0.57 12.36 12.08
C ASN A 594 -1.38 13.25 13.05
N PRO A 595 -0.78 14.29 13.62
CA PRO A 595 -1.56 15.31 14.32
C PRO A 595 -2.65 15.91 13.42
N THR A 596 -3.77 16.31 14.00
CA THR A 596 -4.78 17.08 13.24
C THR A 596 -4.13 18.33 12.64
N PRO A 597 -4.32 18.63 11.33
CA PRO A 597 -3.67 19.76 10.69
C PRO A 597 -3.80 21.07 11.50
N GLY A 598 -2.66 21.74 11.76
CA GLY A 598 -2.60 22.98 12.52
C GLY A 598 -2.66 22.83 14.05
N THR A 599 -2.60 21.62 14.60
CA THR A 599 -2.43 21.39 16.04
C THR A 599 -0.98 21.07 16.44
N ASP A 600 -0.10 20.84 15.49
CA ASP A 600 1.32 20.47 15.62
C ASP A 600 2.23 21.70 15.84
N LEU A 601 2.18 22.29 17.02
CA LEU A 601 2.85 23.57 17.33
C LEU A 601 4.34 23.44 17.66
N LYS A 602 4.81 22.24 18.05
CA LYS A 602 6.18 22.01 18.54
C LYS A 602 7.13 21.36 17.54
N GLY A 603 6.67 21.17 16.29
CA GLY A 603 7.49 20.67 15.18
C GLY A 603 7.68 19.15 15.18
N VAL A 604 8.43 18.67 14.17
CA VAL A 604 8.49 17.26 13.78
C VAL A 604 9.03 16.32 14.87
N THR A 605 10.01 16.76 15.65
CA THR A 605 10.55 15.97 16.77
C THR A 605 9.52 15.68 17.84
N ALA A 606 8.64 16.64 18.13
CA ALA A 606 7.55 16.45 19.08
C ALA A 606 6.48 15.49 18.52
N ILE A 607 6.20 15.56 17.21
CA ILE A 607 5.31 14.62 16.52
C ILE A 607 5.82 13.19 16.67
N ILE A 608 7.10 12.95 16.33
CA ILE A 608 7.74 11.62 16.44
C ILE A 608 7.68 11.13 17.90
N LYS A 609 7.98 11.98 18.87
CA LYS A 609 7.92 11.59 20.29
C LYS A 609 6.51 11.23 20.74
N SER A 610 5.48 12.03 20.38
CA SER A 610 4.08 11.71 20.69
C SER A 610 3.68 10.35 20.11
N TYR A 611 4.02 10.11 18.84
CA TYR A 611 3.74 8.85 18.14
C TYR A 611 4.44 7.66 18.80
N CYS A 612 5.71 7.78 19.16
CA CYS A 612 6.50 6.71 19.76
C CYS A 612 6.18 6.43 21.25
N LYS A 613 5.29 7.19 21.92
CA LYS A 613 4.84 6.87 23.27
C LYS A 613 3.94 5.63 23.33
N ALA A 614 3.24 5.33 22.24
CA ALA A 614 2.44 4.12 22.16
C ALA A 614 3.33 2.87 21.96
N ASP A 615 2.89 1.74 22.51
CA ASP A 615 3.52 0.45 22.20
C ASP A 615 3.09 -0.01 20.79
N LEU A 616 3.83 0.47 19.78
CA LEU A 616 3.52 0.23 18.39
C LEU A 616 3.77 -1.23 17.96
N SER A 617 4.47 -2.05 18.78
CA SER A 617 4.58 -3.48 18.52
C SER A 617 3.24 -4.22 18.58
N LYS A 618 2.22 -3.58 19.16
CA LYS A 618 0.84 -4.09 19.20
C LYS A 618 0.03 -3.76 17.94
N MET A 619 0.53 -2.90 17.04
CA MET A 619 -0.11 -2.54 15.77
C MET A 619 0.53 -3.32 14.62
N ILE A 620 0.34 -4.62 14.63
CA ILE A 620 1.09 -5.62 13.87
C ILE A 620 1.07 -5.38 12.36
N THR A 621 -0.05 -4.91 11.83
CA THR A 621 -0.20 -4.68 10.39
C THR A 621 0.18 -3.27 9.96
N GLY A 622 0.60 -2.43 10.90
CA GLY A 622 1.16 -1.11 10.63
C GLY A 622 0.50 0.02 11.39
N ALA A 623 1.30 1.05 11.63
CA ALA A 623 0.86 2.33 12.18
C ALA A 623 1.65 3.43 11.45
N ALA A 624 1.01 4.13 10.52
CA ALA A 624 1.72 5.07 9.68
C ALA A 624 1.83 6.46 10.31
N LEU A 625 3.02 7.07 10.14
CA LEU A 625 3.29 8.47 10.42
C LEU A 625 3.80 9.12 9.13
N ASP A 626 3.04 10.06 8.58
CA ASP A 626 3.45 10.87 7.44
C ASP A 626 3.93 12.23 7.95
N ILE A 627 5.17 12.59 7.63
CA ILE A 627 5.79 13.85 8.04
C ILE A 627 6.02 14.70 6.79
N ARG A 628 5.69 15.99 6.89
CA ARG A 628 6.02 16.99 5.87
C ARG A 628 7.07 17.95 6.39
N LEU A 629 8.15 18.10 5.62
CA LEU A 629 9.26 19.02 5.87
C LEU A 629 9.31 20.05 4.74
N MET A 630 9.82 21.24 5.05
CA MET A 630 10.06 22.25 4.04
C MET A 630 11.41 22.01 3.34
N PRO A 631 11.57 22.43 2.08
CA PRO A 631 12.85 22.32 1.36
C PRO A 631 14.03 22.95 2.10
N SER A 632 13.80 24.05 2.81
CA SER A 632 14.81 24.71 3.65
C SER A 632 15.31 23.85 4.82
N ASP A 633 14.47 22.97 5.38
CA ASP A 633 14.84 22.09 6.48
C ASP A 633 15.87 21.02 6.09
N VAL A 634 15.95 20.70 4.79
CA VAL A 634 16.75 19.59 4.26
C VAL A 634 17.82 20.01 3.27
N ASP A 635 18.06 21.31 3.13
CA ASP A 635 19.04 21.86 2.19
C ASP A 635 20.47 21.71 2.71
N GLY A 636 21.40 21.49 1.79
CA GLY A 636 22.84 21.37 2.06
C GLY A 636 23.21 20.15 2.91
N ASP A 637 24.45 20.15 3.43
CA ASP A 637 25.00 19.05 4.23
C ASP A 637 24.30 18.96 5.61
N LYS A 638 24.02 20.10 6.22
CA LYS A 638 23.34 20.16 7.51
C LYS A 638 21.90 19.61 7.42
N GLY A 639 21.18 19.91 6.33
CA GLY A 639 19.85 19.36 6.08
C GLY A 639 19.90 17.83 5.90
N LEU A 640 20.93 17.31 5.23
CA LEU A 640 21.13 15.87 5.08
C LEU A 640 21.41 15.19 6.43
N GLU A 641 22.26 15.79 7.26
CA GLU A 641 22.52 15.32 8.63
C GLU A 641 21.24 15.32 9.48
N THR A 642 20.42 16.36 9.34
CA THR A 642 19.12 16.45 10.04
C THR A 642 18.17 15.32 9.62
N LEU A 643 18.01 15.03 8.32
CA LEU A 643 17.20 13.91 7.85
C LEU A 643 17.71 12.57 8.40
N THR A 644 19.03 12.36 8.34
CA THR A 644 19.64 11.13 8.85
C THR A 644 19.39 10.97 10.35
N ALA A 645 19.54 12.03 11.13
CA ALA A 645 19.29 12.03 12.56
C ALA A 645 17.80 11.82 12.90
N LEU A 646 16.87 12.34 12.09
CA LEU A 646 15.43 12.09 12.26
C LEU A 646 15.09 10.61 12.05
N ILE A 647 15.66 9.96 11.04
CA ILE A 647 15.46 8.51 10.79
C ILE A 647 16.02 7.70 11.96
N GLN A 648 17.26 8.00 12.40
CA GLN A 648 17.88 7.31 13.53
C GLN A 648 17.07 7.50 14.83
N GLY A 649 16.63 8.73 15.08
CA GLY A 649 15.80 9.06 16.25
C GLY A 649 14.47 8.33 16.23
N PHE A 650 13.81 8.27 15.08
CA PHE A 650 12.56 7.54 14.89
C PHE A 650 12.72 6.05 15.22
N VAL A 651 13.74 5.39 14.66
CA VAL A 651 14.03 3.97 14.91
C VAL A 651 14.35 3.74 16.38
N SER A 652 15.22 4.58 16.97
CA SER A 652 15.65 4.44 18.37
C SER A 652 14.51 4.67 19.37
N LEU A 653 13.52 5.50 19.05
CA LEU A 653 12.34 5.74 19.89
C LEU A 653 11.25 4.66 19.75
N GLY A 654 11.43 3.67 18.87
CA GLY A 654 10.46 2.61 18.66
C GLY A 654 9.32 2.99 17.70
N GLY A 655 9.57 3.89 16.76
CA GLY A 655 8.61 4.17 15.68
C GLY A 655 8.45 2.93 14.78
N PHE A 656 7.27 2.75 14.16
CA PHE A 656 6.95 1.58 13.34
C PHE A 656 7.19 1.84 11.84
N PHE A 657 6.46 2.80 11.28
CA PHE A 657 6.53 3.21 9.87
C PHE A 657 6.49 4.73 9.77
N MET A 658 7.42 5.30 9.02
CA MET A 658 7.49 6.73 8.77
C MET A 658 7.73 7.01 7.30
N GLN A 659 6.98 7.95 6.76
CA GLN A 659 7.23 8.55 5.47
C GLN A 659 7.47 10.04 5.61
N MET A 660 8.48 10.56 4.91
CA MET A 660 8.79 11.97 4.86
C MET A 660 8.56 12.50 3.45
N ASP A 661 7.73 13.51 3.30
CA ASP A 661 7.58 14.26 2.06
C ASP A 661 8.19 15.64 2.23
N ILE A 662 8.92 16.11 1.22
CA ILE A 662 9.50 17.43 1.18
C ILE A 662 8.66 18.25 0.21
N ALA A 663 7.89 19.18 0.75
CA ALA A 663 6.94 19.96 -0.03
C ALA A 663 6.88 21.41 0.46
N ASP A 664 6.62 22.32 -0.45
CA ASP A 664 6.36 23.73 -0.18
C ASP A 664 4.95 24.06 -0.63
N ARG A 665 4.18 24.69 0.24
CA ARG A 665 2.81 25.12 -0.01
C ARG A 665 2.70 26.03 -1.24
N HIS A 666 3.61 26.99 -1.40
CA HIS A 666 3.59 27.93 -2.53
C HIS A 666 3.83 27.21 -3.86
N VAL A 667 4.68 26.17 -3.85
CA VAL A 667 4.89 25.31 -5.02
C VAL A 667 3.62 24.53 -5.37
N LEU A 668 2.91 24.00 -4.37
CA LEU A 668 1.64 23.30 -4.62
C LEU A 668 0.55 24.25 -5.13
N GLU A 669 0.47 25.45 -4.59
CA GLU A 669 -0.45 26.50 -5.06
C GLU A 669 -0.14 26.89 -6.51
N ASP A 670 1.13 27.10 -6.87
CA ASP A 670 1.56 27.40 -8.25
C ASP A 670 1.31 26.21 -9.20
N ALA A 671 1.59 24.98 -8.75
CA ALA A 671 1.34 23.78 -9.54
C ALA A 671 -0.15 23.54 -9.83
N ARG A 672 -1.04 24.00 -8.96
CA ARG A 672 -2.49 23.98 -9.20
C ARG A 672 -2.92 24.98 -10.27
N GLU A 673 -2.28 26.16 -10.30
CA GLU A 673 -2.58 27.24 -11.26
C GLU A 673 -1.89 27.03 -12.62
N HIS A 674 -0.68 26.44 -12.60
CA HIS A 674 0.18 26.22 -13.78
C HIS A 674 0.61 24.76 -13.92
N PRO A 675 -0.32 23.79 -14.04
CA PRO A 675 -0.03 22.35 -14.03
C PRO A 675 0.94 21.89 -15.12
N GLU A 676 1.03 22.61 -16.24
CA GLU A 676 1.95 22.32 -17.35
C GLU A 676 3.43 22.41 -16.94
N ASN A 677 3.77 23.16 -15.90
CA ASN A 677 5.13 23.33 -15.40
C ASN A 677 5.54 22.22 -14.41
N TYR A 678 4.56 21.44 -13.90
CA TYR A 678 4.75 20.52 -12.78
C TYR A 678 4.33 19.07 -13.08
N GLN A 679 4.40 18.66 -14.35
CA GLN A 679 3.93 17.34 -14.80
C GLN A 679 4.59 16.13 -14.10
N THR A 680 5.78 16.32 -13.54
CA THR A 680 6.51 15.28 -12.81
C THR A 680 6.57 15.53 -11.29
N LEU A 681 5.84 16.53 -10.77
CA LEU A 681 5.74 16.78 -9.34
C LEU A 681 4.91 15.67 -8.69
N SER A 682 5.57 14.80 -7.95
CA SER A 682 4.92 13.79 -7.12
C SER A 682 4.72 14.29 -5.70
N VAL A 683 3.66 13.84 -5.06
CA VAL A 683 3.35 14.10 -3.65
C VAL A 683 2.88 12.83 -2.97
N ARG A 684 3.10 12.74 -1.65
CA ARG A 684 2.52 11.70 -0.82
C ARG A 684 1.08 12.07 -0.46
N VAL A 685 0.14 11.19 -0.78
CA VAL A 685 -1.28 11.42 -0.52
C VAL A 685 -1.68 10.84 0.84
N SER A 686 -1.78 9.53 0.96
CA SER A 686 -2.08 8.83 2.22
C SER A 686 -1.88 7.33 2.03
N GLY A 687 -0.64 6.88 2.04
CA GLY A 687 -0.30 5.47 1.76
C GLY A 687 0.14 5.22 0.32
N TRP A 688 -0.14 6.13 -0.61
CA TRP A 688 0.34 6.09 -1.99
C TRP A 688 0.86 7.46 -2.42
N ASN A 689 1.56 7.49 -3.54
CA ASN A 689 2.01 8.70 -4.20
C ASN A 689 1.17 8.98 -5.43
N ALA A 690 1.05 10.24 -5.79
CA ALA A 690 0.42 10.66 -7.05
C ALA A 690 1.14 11.89 -7.60
N ARG A 691 1.02 12.12 -8.90
CA ARG A 691 1.42 13.41 -9.46
C ARG A 691 0.38 14.44 -9.06
N PHE A 692 0.82 15.51 -8.41
CA PHE A 692 -0.07 16.54 -7.84
C PHE A 692 -1.08 17.09 -8.84
N VAL A 693 -0.63 17.29 -10.09
CA VAL A 693 -1.46 17.83 -11.16
C VAL A 693 -2.58 16.88 -11.64
N THR A 694 -2.52 15.60 -11.29
CA THR A 694 -3.54 14.58 -11.62
C THR A 694 -4.62 14.42 -10.55
N LEU A 695 -4.40 15.02 -9.37
CA LEU A 695 -5.36 15.03 -8.27
C LEU A 695 -6.54 15.95 -8.59
N ASN A 696 -7.74 15.61 -8.11
CA ASN A 696 -8.86 16.52 -8.12
C ASN A 696 -8.64 17.67 -7.12
N LYS A 697 -9.46 18.72 -7.24
CA LYS A 697 -9.33 19.93 -6.42
C LYS A 697 -9.40 19.65 -4.91
N GLU A 698 -10.25 18.76 -4.49
CA GLU A 698 -10.48 18.45 -3.07
C GLU A 698 -9.23 17.83 -2.43
N TRP A 699 -8.56 16.93 -3.15
CA TRP A 699 -7.27 16.35 -2.72
C TRP A 699 -6.14 17.38 -2.77
N GLN A 700 -6.10 18.23 -3.78
CA GLN A 700 -5.12 19.32 -3.86
C GLN A 700 -5.28 20.31 -2.69
N ASP A 701 -6.52 20.70 -2.37
CA ASP A 701 -6.81 21.61 -1.26
C ASP A 701 -6.40 20.99 0.09
N MET A 702 -6.64 19.68 0.29
CA MET A 702 -6.20 18.96 1.48
C MET A 702 -4.67 19.01 1.63
N LEU A 703 -3.94 18.67 0.56
CA LEU A 703 -2.47 18.64 0.58
C LEU A 703 -1.87 20.04 0.82
N ILE A 704 -2.45 21.06 0.21
CA ILE A 704 -2.04 22.46 0.41
C ILE A 704 -2.25 22.89 1.88
N GLN A 705 -3.39 22.49 2.49
CA GLN A 705 -3.67 22.80 3.90
C GLN A 705 -2.71 22.11 4.87
N GLU A 706 -2.31 20.89 4.55
CA GLU A 706 -1.38 20.10 5.38
C GLU A 706 0.08 20.51 5.21
N THR A 707 0.41 21.29 4.17
CA THR A 707 1.78 21.70 3.85
C THR A 707 2.03 23.13 4.32
N LYS A 708 3.21 23.36 4.96
CA LYS A 708 3.66 24.70 5.34
C LYS A 708 4.26 25.41 4.11
N GLY A 709 4.20 26.72 4.08
CA GLY A 709 4.91 27.55 3.10
C GLY A 709 6.18 28.16 3.72
N GLU A 710 7.21 28.39 2.90
CA GLU A 710 8.40 29.17 3.30
C GLU A 710 8.08 30.65 3.46
#